data_226da7b804d2980ff036a23a44955405
#
_entry.id   226da7b804d2980ff036a23a44955405
#
_cell.length_a   1.000
_cell.length_b   1.000
_cell.length_c   1.000
_cell.angle_alpha   90.00
_cell.angle_beta   90.00
_cell.angle_gamma   90.00
#
_symmetry.space_group_name_H-M   'P 1'
#
loop_
_entity.id
_entity.type
_entity.pdbx_description
1 polymer ?
#
loop_
_entity_poly.entity_id
_entity_poly.type
_entity_poly.pdbx_seq_one_letter_code
_entity_poly.pdbx_strand_id
1 'polypeptide(L)'
;MNIKHELEGRDKLSFFQELYENAKNKLGTLIEDLDKHFDQYKGSNQIDGYNAQPASLVRNITYELIESQITSYIPTARVETRIVSDKNINNAMAVEKLGSMTMDRTGVEAMNDIDERYTYIYGGSIWLIEWDESKVSHNTVGDVKLTCISPRNFVPQPNIYNIQDMEYCFVTFVTSKEQIMRQYGVSMEVAETAASEEGEDDDTTTLYVCYYKDDDGKICEYVWSGDTEILDIDDFYARKRKVCTKCGKKEGLCECTKPKFKLESEDYEEIDHDIIINGEVAIPMESDVIRDGQVVTEMITKPAMSPNGMPQLDMDENGNIYPLMTTEDVAVKERTKIPFYRPTKFPIVIRRNTSQENSLLGQSDCEFIRPQQQAINKIESRILSKLLKAGVVPTVPEDYAGNVSDGIFDRAIRLKPGQESLYGRIDLQVGIQGDIAEAERLYDHAKRILGISDSFQGQYDSSAASGVAKQLQINQASGRLESKRRMKNHAYAEIYEIIFQYYLAYADEPRPIAYKDTLGKLQNIEFNRFAFVERDDAGEYYYNDEYLFGADAASDVEQYRQYLWDSNLNLFRMGAFGDPSQIDARLTYWRQMERAHYPFAHDMVEEVEAQKENEIMALQNQINTMNTDLDQRKQYEEFLRGEAYNGG
;
A
#
# COMPACT_ATOMS: atom_id res chain seq x y z
N MET A 1 5.52 20.63 23.39
CA MET A 1 6.82 21.33 23.29
C MET A 1 6.69 22.21 22.05
N ASN A 2 6.87 23.51 22.17
CA ASN A 2 6.79 24.35 20.99
C ASN A 2 8.21 24.56 20.47
N ILE A 3 8.55 23.86 19.38
CA ILE A 3 9.93 23.83 18.84
C ILE A 3 10.38 25.22 18.38
N LYS A 4 9.50 25.98 17.75
CA LYS A 4 9.83 27.33 17.24
C LYS A 4 10.13 28.31 18.38
N HIS A 5 9.40 28.23 19.48
CA HIS A 5 9.66 29.06 20.65
C HIS A 5 10.98 28.68 21.34
N GLU A 6 11.35 27.41 21.33
CA GLU A 6 12.64 26.96 21.89
C GLU A 6 13.83 27.23 20.97
N LEU A 7 13.59 27.43 19.67
CA LEU A 7 14.58 27.84 18.67
C LEU A 7 14.90 29.34 18.75
N GLU A 8 14.03 30.18 19.34
CA GLU A 8 14.27 31.61 19.42
C GLU A 8 15.59 31.94 20.14
N GLY A 9 16.55 32.49 19.40
CA GLY A 9 17.84 32.92 19.92
C GLY A 9 18.88 31.80 20.09
N ARG A 10 18.60 30.60 19.64
CA ARG A 10 19.56 29.47 19.59
C ARG A 10 20.03 29.23 18.17
N ASP A 11 21.23 28.66 18.03
CA ASP A 11 21.69 28.09 16.78
C ASP A 11 20.87 26.83 16.44
N LYS A 12 20.27 26.79 15.24
CA LYS A 12 19.38 25.70 14.82
C LYS A 12 20.10 24.35 14.85
N LEU A 13 21.31 24.28 14.33
CA LEU A 13 22.09 23.05 14.25
C LEU A 13 22.32 22.45 15.64
N SER A 14 22.89 23.24 16.54
CA SER A 14 23.14 22.81 17.92
C SER A 14 21.86 22.38 18.65
N PHE A 15 20.75 23.04 18.39
CA PHE A 15 19.46 22.70 18.98
C PHE A 15 18.97 21.33 18.49
N PHE A 16 18.98 21.05 17.18
CA PHE A 16 18.50 19.77 16.65
C PHE A 16 19.44 18.61 16.99
N GLN A 17 20.74 18.84 17.05
CA GLN A 17 21.70 17.85 17.56
C GLN A 17 21.42 17.49 19.02
N GLU A 18 21.23 18.49 19.90
CA GLU A 18 20.87 18.27 21.31
C GLU A 18 19.52 17.53 21.43
N LEU A 19 18.53 17.92 20.64
CA LEU A 19 17.21 17.28 20.64
C LEU A 19 17.28 15.81 20.20
N TYR A 20 18.06 15.50 19.16
CA TYR A 20 18.31 14.14 18.69
C TYR A 20 18.99 13.29 19.76
N GLU A 21 20.08 13.76 20.35
CA GLU A 21 20.80 13.02 21.40
C GLU A 21 19.93 12.81 22.65
N ASN A 22 19.15 13.80 23.06
CA ASN A 22 18.21 13.66 24.15
C ASN A 22 17.11 12.63 23.88
N ALA A 23 16.56 12.60 22.66
CA ALA A 23 15.57 11.62 22.24
C ALA A 23 16.18 10.21 22.19
N LYS A 24 17.34 10.05 21.58
CA LYS A 24 18.09 8.79 21.47
C LYS A 24 18.44 8.21 22.85
N ASN A 25 18.92 9.05 23.76
CA ASN A 25 19.25 8.62 25.12
C ASN A 25 18.02 8.12 25.91
N LYS A 26 16.86 8.78 25.75
CA LYS A 26 15.60 8.35 26.37
C LYS A 26 15.06 7.05 25.76
N LEU A 27 15.39 6.77 24.51
CA LEU A 27 15.01 5.56 23.77
C LEU A 27 16.10 4.47 23.79
N GLY A 28 17.16 4.65 24.56
CA GLY A 28 18.32 3.76 24.59
C GLY A 28 17.96 2.28 24.78
N THR A 29 17.04 1.97 25.70
CA THR A 29 16.56 0.60 25.92
C THR A 29 15.83 0.02 24.71
N LEU A 30 15.04 0.83 24.00
CA LEU A 30 14.36 0.40 22.77
C LEU A 30 15.39 0.08 21.68
N ILE A 31 16.38 0.95 21.49
CA ILE A 31 17.43 0.77 20.46
C ILE A 31 18.24 -0.51 20.76
N GLU A 32 18.66 -0.71 22.00
CA GLU A 32 19.35 -1.94 22.40
C GLU A 32 18.51 -3.21 22.16
N ASP A 33 17.21 -3.15 22.39
CA ASP A 33 16.32 -4.28 22.14
C ASP A 33 16.13 -4.55 20.65
N LEU A 34 16.07 -3.52 19.80
CA LEU A 34 16.07 -3.69 18.35
C LEU A 34 17.35 -4.39 17.85
N ASP A 35 18.53 -4.03 18.41
CA ASP A 35 19.79 -4.69 18.08
C ASP A 35 19.80 -6.17 18.54
N LYS A 36 19.32 -6.46 19.74
CA LYS A 36 19.17 -7.84 20.25
C LYS A 36 18.22 -8.67 19.38
N HIS A 37 17.15 -8.09 18.87
CA HIS A 37 16.22 -8.78 17.96
C HIS A 37 16.90 -9.14 16.65
N PHE A 38 17.67 -8.22 16.08
CA PHE A 38 18.39 -8.46 14.83
C PHE A 38 19.49 -9.51 14.99
N ASP A 39 20.25 -9.45 16.08
CA ASP A 39 21.25 -10.46 16.41
C ASP A 39 20.65 -11.84 16.60
N GLN A 40 19.48 -11.93 17.26
CA GLN A 40 18.73 -13.17 17.41
C GLN A 40 18.28 -13.72 16.04
N TYR A 41 17.78 -12.88 15.14
CA TYR A 41 17.40 -13.27 13.79
C TYR A 41 18.60 -13.76 12.98
N LYS A 42 19.75 -13.08 13.07
CA LYS A 42 20.99 -13.50 12.42
C LYS A 42 21.61 -14.77 13.02
N GLY A 43 21.24 -15.14 14.24
CA GLY A 43 21.87 -16.23 14.96
C GLY A 43 23.23 -15.88 15.57
N SER A 44 23.55 -14.58 15.67
CA SER A 44 24.79 -14.11 16.27
C SER A 44 24.60 -13.88 17.78
N ASN A 45 25.66 -14.11 18.58
CA ASN A 45 25.78 -13.75 20.00
C ASN A 45 24.67 -14.21 20.94
N GLN A 46 24.05 -15.36 20.68
CA GLN A 46 22.81 -15.74 21.35
C GLN A 46 22.96 -16.47 22.67
N ILE A 47 24.16 -16.74 23.10
CA ILE A 47 24.41 -17.52 24.32
C ILE A 47 25.28 -16.72 25.28
N ASP A 48 24.65 -15.90 26.12
CA ASP A 48 25.33 -15.18 27.17
C ASP A 48 26.08 -16.16 28.12
N GLY A 49 27.39 -15.97 28.25
CA GLY A 49 28.25 -16.77 29.11
C GLY A 49 28.60 -18.17 28.57
N TYR A 50 28.11 -18.58 27.41
CA TYR A 50 28.37 -19.88 26.77
C TYR A 50 29.50 -19.85 25.73
N ASN A 51 29.96 -18.68 25.33
CA ASN A 51 30.99 -18.50 24.30
C ASN A 51 32.38 -19.09 24.65
N ALA A 52 32.58 -19.47 25.90
CA ALA A 52 33.80 -20.12 26.37
C ALA A 52 33.75 -21.66 26.35
N GLN A 53 32.65 -22.27 25.91
CA GLN A 53 32.52 -23.72 25.82
C GLN A 53 33.01 -24.25 24.48
N PRO A 54 33.70 -25.41 24.46
CA PRO A 54 34.22 -25.97 23.20
C PRO A 54 33.14 -26.48 22.23
N ALA A 55 31.88 -26.43 22.63
CA ALA A 55 30.75 -26.89 21.85
C ALA A 55 29.61 -25.84 21.94
N SER A 56 29.76 -24.77 21.19
CA SER A 56 28.75 -23.74 21.03
C SER A 56 28.04 -23.96 19.68
N LEU A 57 26.75 -24.30 19.72
CA LEU A 57 25.94 -24.53 18.52
C LEU A 57 24.66 -23.72 18.60
N VAL A 58 24.38 -22.99 17.55
CA VAL A 58 23.14 -22.23 17.37
C VAL A 58 22.24 -22.93 16.34
N ARG A 59 21.07 -23.41 16.79
CA ARG A 59 19.96 -23.79 15.91
C ARG A 59 19.04 -22.60 15.77
N ASN A 60 19.15 -21.86 14.69
CA ASN A 60 18.42 -20.60 14.50
C ASN A 60 16.96 -20.84 14.10
N ILE A 61 16.11 -21.15 15.08
CA ILE A 61 14.67 -21.31 14.86
C ILE A 61 13.97 -19.96 14.63
N THR A 62 14.56 -18.86 15.09
CA THR A 62 14.01 -17.51 14.89
C THR A 62 13.98 -17.17 13.41
N TYR A 63 15.09 -17.39 12.70
CA TYR A 63 15.17 -17.20 11.25
C TYR A 63 14.12 -18.06 10.52
N GLU A 64 14.09 -19.37 10.83
CA GLU A 64 13.19 -20.32 10.19
C GLU A 64 11.70 -19.92 10.34
N LEU A 65 11.31 -19.54 11.56
CA LEU A 65 9.92 -19.19 11.85
C LEU A 65 9.51 -17.83 11.29
N ILE A 66 10.41 -16.85 11.26
CA ILE A 66 10.14 -15.55 10.63
C ILE A 66 10.02 -15.72 9.12
N GLU A 67 11.00 -16.35 8.45
CA GLU A 67 10.96 -16.55 7.01
C GLU A 67 9.72 -17.33 6.54
N SER A 68 9.20 -18.23 7.38
CA SER A 68 7.96 -18.96 7.06
C SER A 68 6.71 -18.06 7.06
N GLN A 69 6.74 -16.88 7.70
CA GLN A 69 5.62 -15.94 7.76
C GLN A 69 5.64 -14.88 6.65
N ILE A 70 6.80 -14.70 5.99
CA ILE A 70 6.96 -13.66 4.96
C ILE A 70 6.01 -13.94 3.80
N THR A 71 5.25 -12.94 3.45
CA THR A 71 4.26 -13.02 2.37
C THR A 71 4.55 -11.98 1.30
N SER A 72 4.39 -12.37 0.04
CA SER A 72 4.46 -11.44 -1.10
C SER A 72 3.18 -10.61 -1.27
N TYR A 73 2.19 -10.82 -0.41
CA TYR A 73 0.92 -10.12 -0.48
C TYR A 73 1.08 -8.62 -0.24
N ILE A 74 0.60 -7.82 -1.20
CA ILE A 74 0.50 -6.36 -1.10
C ILE A 74 -0.99 -6.00 -1.07
N PRO A 75 -1.48 -5.30 -0.01
CA PRO A 75 -2.86 -4.85 0.06
C PRO A 75 -3.19 -3.88 -1.09
N THR A 76 -4.32 -4.05 -1.74
CA THR A 76 -4.81 -3.15 -2.79
C THR A 76 -5.64 -2.02 -2.19
N ALA A 77 -5.55 -0.83 -2.76
CA ALA A 77 -6.32 0.31 -2.32
C ALA A 77 -7.82 0.07 -2.49
N ARG A 78 -8.59 0.51 -1.51
CA ARG A 78 -10.03 0.64 -1.55
C ARG A 78 -10.39 2.04 -1.08
N VAL A 79 -11.10 2.78 -1.91
CA VAL A 79 -11.45 4.17 -1.64
C VAL A 79 -12.96 4.35 -1.72
N GLU A 80 -13.53 4.87 -0.65
CA GLU A 80 -14.97 5.15 -0.57
C GLU A 80 -15.19 6.65 -0.36
N THR A 81 -16.22 7.19 -0.99
CA THR A 81 -16.62 8.59 -0.79
C THR A 81 -17.59 8.71 0.37
N ARG A 82 -17.49 9.78 1.15
CA ARG A 82 -18.50 10.10 2.19
C ARG A 82 -19.78 10.68 1.60
N ILE A 83 -19.66 11.41 0.50
CA ILE A 83 -20.80 12.05 -0.19
C ILE A 83 -21.05 11.29 -1.48
N VAL A 84 -22.21 10.66 -1.60
CA VAL A 84 -22.58 9.85 -2.76
C VAL A 84 -23.05 10.76 -3.89
N SER A 85 -22.21 10.92 -4.91
CA SER A 85 -22.55 11.52 -6.21
C SER A 85 -21.79 10.76 -7.29
N ASP A 86 -22.28 10.78 -8.53
CA ASP A 86 -21.61 10.12 -9.64
C ASP A 86 -20.18 10.64 -9.84
N LYS A 87 -19.97 11.96 -9.64
CA LYS A 87 -18.65 12.60 -9.67
C LYS A 87 -17.72 11.99 -8.60
N ASN A 88 -18.18 11.93 -7.34
CA ASN A 88 -17.35 11.47 -6.23
C ASN A 88 -17.08 9.96 -6.29
N ILE A 89 -18.02 9.16 -6.82
CA ILE A 89 -17.80 7.73 -7.09
C ILE A 89 -16.72 7.55 -8.14
N ASN A 90 -16.76 8.30 -9.26
CA ASN A 90 -15.74 8.24 -10.31
C ASN A 90 -14.38 8.72 -9.79
N ASN A 91 -14.35 9.78 -8.99
CA ASN A 91 -13.14 10.28 -8.35
C ASN A 91 -12.54 9.24 -7.39
N ALA A 92 -13.34 8.60 -6.53
CA ALA A 92 -12.89 7.54 -5.64
C ALA A 92 -12.28 6.37 -6.42
N MET A 93 -12.91 5.96 -7.53
CA MET A 93 -12.38 4.93 -8.42
C MET A 93 -11.06 5.36 -9.08
N ALA A 94 -10.94 6.63 -9.50
CA ALA A 94 -9.70 7.15 -10.06
C ALA A 94 -8.56 7.11 -9.03
N VAL A 95 -8.82 7.49 -7.77
CA VAL A 95 -7.85 7.43 -6.67
C VAL A 95 -7.43 5.99 -6.36
N GLU A 96 -8.38 5.04 -6.34
CA GLU A 96 -8.09 3.62 -6.14
C GLU A 96 -7.14 3.07 -7.21
N LYS A 97 -7.42 3.38 -8.49
CA LYS A 97 -6.57 2.93 -9.60
C LYS A 97 -5.22 3.66 -9.62
N LEU A 98 -5.20 4.94 -9.22
CA LEU A 98 -3.97 5.71 -9.06
C LEU A 98 -3.07 5.09 -7.98
N GLY A 99 -3.61 4.73 -6.83
CA GLY A 99 -2.89 4.06 -5.76
C GLY A 99 -2.25 2.76 -6.23
N SER A 100 -3.02 1.91 -6.90
CA SER A 100 -2.52 0.65 -7.46
C SER A 100 -1.41 0.88 -8.50
N MET A 101 -1.58 1.82 -9.43
CA MET A 101 -0.56 2.17 -10.42
C MET A 101 0.72 2.70 -9.77
N THR A 102 0.59 3.51 -8.71
CA THR A 102 1.75 4.07 -7.99
C THR A 102 2.55 2.96 -7.33
N MET A 103 1.89 1.98 -6.70
CA MET A 103 2.56 0.81 -6.11
C MET A 103 3.33 0.01 -7.18
N ASP A 104 2.72 -0.26 -8.32
CA ASP A 104 3.38 -0.98 -9.41
C ASP A 104 4.62 -0.22 -9.94
N ARG A 105 4.51 1.11 -10.08
CA ARG A 105 5.61 1.95 -10.60
C ARG A 105 6.75 2.15 -9.62
N THR A 106 6.48 2.14 -8.33
CA THR A 106 7.51 2.33 -7.28
C THR A 106 8.28 1.06 -6.98
N GLY A 107 7.86 -0.10 -7.53
CA GLY A 107 8.52 -1.38 -7.26
C GLY A 107 8.33 -1.82 -5.81
N VAL A 108 7.15 -1.59 -5.26
CA VAL A 108 6.81 -1.88 -3.87
C VAL A 108 7.01 -3.35 -3.48
N GLU A 109 7.05 -4.28 -4.44
CA GLU A 109 7.27 -5.70 -4.18
C GLU A 109 8.60 -5.97 -3.45
N ALA A 110 9.70 -5.34 -3.92
CA ALA A 110 11.00 -5.47 -3.25
C ALA A 110 11.02 -4.82 -1.87
N MET A 111 10.32 -3.70 -1.70
CA MET A 111 10.19 -3.02 -0.41
C MET A 111 9.28 -3.80 0.55
N ASN A 112 8.24 -4.47 0.05
CA ASN A 112 7.37 -5.32 0.86
C ASN A 112 8.13 -6.51 1.47
N ASP A 113 9.10 -7.07 0.75
CA ASP A 113 9.96 -8.14 1.27
C ASP A 113 10.79 -7.66 2.48
N ILE A 114 11.29 -6.43 2.43
CA ILE A 114 12.00 -5.77 3.52
C ILE A 114 11.04 -5.40 4.66
N ASP A 115 9.89 -4.83 4.34
CA ASP A 115 8.83 -4.44 5.26
C ASP A 115 8.34 -5.62 6.12
N GLU A 116 8.12 -6.78 5.48
CA GLU A 116 7.74 -8.02 6.18
C GLU A 116 8.81 -8.40 7.21
N ARG A 117 10.10 -8.46 6.82
CA ARG A 117 11.18 -8.80 7.75
C ARG A 117 11.30 -7.81 8.88
N TYR A 118 11.32 -6.51 8.58
CA TYR A 118 11.42 -5.49 9.63
C TYR A 118 10.27 -5.58 10.61
N THR A 119 9.06 -5.81 10.12
CA THR A 119 7.87 -5.94 10.97
C THR A 119 8.00 -7.09 11.97
N TYR A 120 8.42 -8.27 11.53
CA TYR A 120 8.54 -9.42 12.42
C TYR A 120 9.78 -9.38 13.32
N ILE A 121 10.90 -8.85 12.81
CA ILE A 121 12.15 -8.75 13.57
C ILE A 121 12.06 -7.66 14.63
N TYR A 122 11.62 -6.47 14.27
CA TYR A 122 11.64 -5.28 15.13
C TYR A 122 10.32 -4.98 15.81
N GLY A 123 9.24 -5.68 15.45
CA GLY A 123 7.89 -5.40 15.93
C GLY A 123 7.14 -4.35 15.11
N GLY A 124 7.75 -3.80 14.09
CA GLY A 124 7.16 -2.87 13.15
C GLY A 124 8.13 -2.43 12.07
N SER A 125 7.62 -1.76 11.06
CA SER A 125 8.39 -1.15 9.98
C SER A 125 7.94 0.29 9.77
N ILE A 126 8.74 1.07 9.08
CA ILE A 126 8.52 2.50 8.89
C ILE A 126 8.59 2.80 7.40
N TRP A 127 7.56 3.47 6.90
CA TRP A 127 7.46 3.93 5.53
C TRP A 127 7.62 5.44 5.48
N LEU A 128 8.55 5.92 4.67
CA LEU A 128 8.70 7.33 4.31
C LEU A 128 8.13 7.52 2.90
N ILE A 129 7.27 8.51 2.76
CA ILE A 129 6.57 8.83 1.52
C ILE A 129 6.97 10.24 1.12
N GLU A 130 7.57 10.40 -0.04
CA GLU A 130 8.07 11.68 -0.54
C GLU A 130 7.57 11.95 -1.95
N TRP A 131 7.49 13.21 -2.33
CA TRP A 131 7.28 13.61 -3.71
C TRP A 131 8.62 13.87 -4.39
N ASP A 132 8.89 13.18 -5.49
CA ASP A 132 10.13 13.29 -6.25
C ASP A 132 9.88 14.02 -7.57
N GLU A 133 10.22 15.31 -7.62
CA GLU A 133 10.08 16.16 -8.81
C GLU A 133 11.03 15.76 -9.94
N SER A 134 12.10 15.02 -9.65
CA SER A 134 13.08 14.58 -10.65
C SER A 134 12.54 13.49 -11.57
N LYS A 135 11.47 12.80 -11.15
CA LYS A 135 10.78 11.80 -11.97
C LYS A 135 9.94 12.48 -13.04
N VAL A 136 10.47 12.60 -14.23
CA VAL A 136 9.78 13.19 -15.37
C VAL A 136 9.42 12.11 -16.39
N SER A 137 8.16 12.02 -16.77
CA SER A 137 7.69 11.20 -17.87
C SER A 137 7.30 12.12 -19.05
N HIS A 138 6.87 11.53 -20.19
CA HIS A 138 6.53 12.33 -21.38
C HIS A 138 5.45 13.40 -21.12
N ASN A 139 4.48 13.10 -20.27
CA ASN A 139 3.32 13.96 -20.05
C ASN A 139 3.17 14.40 -18.58
N THR A 140 4.01 13.95 -17.66
CA THR A 140 3.85 14.23 -16.23
C THR A 140 5.18 14.55 -15.56
N VAL A 141 5.16 15.50 -14.63
CA VAL A 141 6.30 15.90 -13.82
C VAL A 141 6.05 15.49 -12.37
N GLY A 142 7.07 14.89 -11.77
CA GLY A 142 7.03 14.40 -10.39
C GLY A 142 6.23 13.11 -10.23
N ASP A 143 6.61 12.33 -9.23
CA ASP A 143 5.92 11.10 -8.83
C ASP A 143 6.23 10.79 -7.36
N VAL A 144 5.41 9.96 -6.74
CA VAL A 144 5.64 9.52 -5.38
C VAL A 144 6.85 8.59 -5.32
N LYS A 145 7.67 8.77 -4.28
CA LYS A 145 8.76 7.88 -3.88
C LYS A 145 8.43 7.27 -2.53
N LEU A 146 8.47 5.95 -2.47
CA LEU A 146 8.31 5.17 -1.24
C LEU A 146 9.67 4.65 -0.79
N THR A 147 9.91 4.70 0.51
CA THR A 147 11.14 4.16 1.12
C THR A 147 10.76 3.43 2.41
N CYS A 148 11.14 2.15 2.51
CA CYS A 148 10.99 1.39 3.75
C CYS A 148 12.24 1.56 4.61
N ILE A 149 12.10 2.16 5.78
CA ILE A 149 13.17 2.51 6.70
C ILE A 149 13.25 1.49 7.83
N SER A 150 14.48 1.10 8.19
CA SER A 150 14.68 0.27 9.38
C SER A 150 14.30 1.03 10.65
N PRO A 151 13.57 0.41 11.58
CA PRO A 151 13.29 1.01 12.89
C PRO A 151 14.52 1.45 13.68
N ARG A 152 15.69 0.88 13.38
CA ARG A 152 16.97 1.29 13.98
C ARG A 152 17.43 2.68 13.54
N ASN A 153 16.95 3.12 12.39
CA ASN A 153 17.28 4.41 11.77
C ASN A 153 16.20 5.46 12.01
N PHE A 154 15.28 5.20 12.93
CA PHE A 154 14.20 6.11 13.27
C PHE A 154 14.19 6.44 14.75
N VAL A 155 14.24 7.72 15.08
CA VAL A 155 14.19 8.21 16.47
C VAL A 155 12.94 9.07 16.64
N PRO A 156 11.87 8.50 17.19
CA PRO A 156 10.62 9.23 17.43
C PRO A 156 10.72 10.13 18.66
N GLN A 157 9.78 11.06 18.79
CA GLN A 157 9.58 11.80 20.03
C GLN A 157 9.23 10.85 21.18
N PRO A 158 10.00 10.87 22.30
CA PRO A 158 9.73 9.98 23.43
C PRO A 158 8.35 10.19 24.06
N ASN A 159 7.73 9.09 24.53
CA ASN A 159 6.44 9.05 25.21
C ASN A 159 5.22 9.46 24.37
N ILE A 160 5.35 9.53 23.05
CA ILE A 160 4.22 9.69 22.12
C ILE A 160 4.18 8.45 21.23
N TYR A 161 3.00 7.85 21.09
CA TYR A 161 2.82 6.53 20.48
C TYR A 161 2.02 6.55 19.18
N ASN A 162 1.70 7.76 18.68
CA ASN A 162 1.13 7.98 17.37
C ASN A 162 1.98 9.02 16.65
N ILE A 163 2.41 8.70 15.42
CA ILE A 163 3.31 9.56 14.65
C ILE A 163 2.69 10.94 14.37
N GLN A 164 1.39 10.99 14.13
CA GLN A 164 0.72 12.24 13.78
C GLN A 164 0.52 13.19 14.97
N ASP A 165 0.64 12.67 16.21
CA ASP A 165 0.56 13.46 17.44
C ASP A 165 1.94 13.97 17.89
N MET A 166 3.02 13.59 17.19
CA MET A 166 4.37 14.04 17.50
C MET A 166 4.59 15.49 17.05
N GLU A 167 5.48 16.18 17.77
CA GLU A 167 5.99 17.48 17.36
C GLU A 167 7.23 17.35 16.47
N TYR A 168 7.98 16.26 16.62
CA TYR A 168 9.16 15.96 15.82
C TYR A 168 9.47 14.49 15.74
N CYS A 169 10.18 14.11 14.69
CA CYS A 169 10.80 12.79 14.55
C CYS A 169 12.05 12.90 13.69
N PHE A 170 12.98 11.96 13.89
CA PHE A 170 14.24 11.91 13.14
C PHE A 170 14.33 10.62 12.34
N VAL A 171 14.90 10.74 11.15
CA VAL A 171 15.29 9.62 10.28
C VAL A 171 16.77 9.76 9.96
N THR A 172 17.51 8.66 10.03
CA THR A 172 18.94 8.64 9.72
C THR A 172 19.22 7.79 8.48
N PHE A 173 20.11 8.29 7.61
CA PHE A 173 20.53 7.59 6.41
C PHE A 173 22.05 7.59 6.30
N VAL A 174 22.63 6.43 6.02
CA VAL A 174 24.02 6.36 5.60
C VAL A 174 24.09 6.54 4.09
N THR A 175 24.80 7.54 3.61
CA THR A 175 24.80 7.96 2.22
C THR A 175 26.18 8.39 1.74
N SER A 176 26.38 8.50 0.43
CA SER A 176 27.62 9.00 -0.16
C SER A 176 27.54 10.49 -0.50
N LYS A 177 28.71 11.14 -0.60
CA LYS A 177 28.84 12.55 -1.03
C LYS A 177 28.08 12.83 -2.33
N GLU A 178 28.21 11.94 -3.30
CA GLU A 178 27.54 12.10 -4.60
C GLU A 178 26.02 12.06 -4.48
N GLN A 179 25.52 11.25 -3.58
CA GLN A 179 24.06 11.12 -3.35
C GLN A 179 23.52 12.37 -2.65
N ILE A 180 24.26 12.94 -1.69
CA ILE A 180 23.90 14.22 -1.05
C ILE A 180 23.80 15.33 -2.09
N MET A 181 24.79 15.46 -2.96
CA MET A 181 24.79 16.45 -4.02
C MET A 181 23.60 16.32 -4.98
N ARG A 182 23.26 15.07 -5.34
CA ARG A 182 22.14 14.79 -6.25
C ARG A 182 20.79 15.05 -5.60
N GLN A 183 20.63 14.64 -4.36
CA GLN A 183 19.32 14.69 -3.66
C GLN A 183 19.01 16.11 -3.17
N TYR A 184 19.99 16.81 -2.61
CA TYR A 184 19.78 18.13 -1.98
C TYR A 184 20.31 19.28 -2.82
N GLY A 185 21.00 19.01 -3.93
CA GLY A 185 21.52 20.06 -4.83
C GLY A 185 22.60 20.94 -4.22
N VAL A 186 23.28 20.47 -3.15
CA VAL A 186 24.34 21.20 -2.46
C VAL A 186 25.66 21.16 -3.24
N SER A 187 26.58 22.10 -2.92
CA SER A 187 27.88 22.14 -3.56
C SER A 187 28.78 20.97 -3.14
N MET A 188 29.78 20.65 -3.96
CA MET A 188 30.77 19.62 -3.64
C MET A 188 31.50 19.90 -2.32
N GLU A 189 31.80 21.16 -2.04
CA GLU A 189 32.47 21.61 -0.82
C GLU A 189 31.65 21.27 0.44
N VAL A 190 30.34 21.52 0.41
CA VAL A 190 29.42 21.18 1.51
C VAL A 190 29.33 19.68 1.69
N ALA A 191 29.21 18.90 0.61
CA ALA A 191 29.13 17.45 0.66
C ALA A 191 30.45 16.81 1.17
N GLU A 192 31.61 17.36 0.80
CA GLU A 192 32.92 16.93 1.31
C GLU A 192 33.10 17.25 2.80
N THR A 193 32.68 18.43 3.25
CA THR A 193 32.74 18.81 4.67
C THR A 193 31.84 17.87 5.49
N ALA A 194 30.62 17.66 5.06
CA ALA A 194 29.69 16.73 5.71
C ALA A 194 30.22 15.30 5.83
N ALA A 195 30.89 14.79 4.81
CA ALA A 195 31.43 13.44 4.81
C ALA A 195 32.72 13.28 5.64
N SER A 196 33.54 14.34 5.75
CA SER A 196 34.80 14.29 6.48
C SER A 196 34.65 14.24 7.99
N GLU A 197 33.49 14.62 8.52
CA GLU A 197 33.26 14.76 9.97
C GLU A 197 32.83 13.45 10.65
N GLU A 198 32.22 12.47 9.95
CA GLU A 198 31.66 11.26 10.57
C GLU A 198 32.15 9.92 9.98
N GLY A 199 32.94 9.89 8.91
CA GLY A 199 33.20 8.64 8.18
C GLY A 199 34.48 7.90 8.58
N GLU A 200 34.38 6.60 8.86
CA GLU A 200 35.50 5.66 8.82
C GLU A 200 35.99 5.39 7.36
N ASP A 201 35.11 5.60 6.37
CA ASP A 201 35.39 5.58 4.93
C ASP A 201 35.22 6.97 4.35
N ASP A 202 36.20 7.49 3.63
CA ASP A 202 36.23 8.86 3.05
C ASP A 202 35.05 9.26 2.16
N ASP A 203 34.14 8.34 1.83
CA ASP A 203 33.05 8.55 0.87
C ASP A 203 31.64 8.46 1.43
N THR A 204 31.44 8.01 2.68
CA THR A 204 30.11 7.86 3.29
C THR A 204 29.94 8.68 4.56
N THR A 205 28.73 9.18 4.80
CA THR A 205 28.38 9.91 6.02
C THR A 205 26.96 9.59 6.45
N THR A 206 26.62 9.91 7.69
CA THR A 206 25.27 9.78 8.22
C THR A 206 24.52 11.10 8.06
N LEU A 207 23.42 11.06 7.33
CA LEU A 207 22.46 12.15 7.25
C LEU A 207 21.43 12.01 8.35
N TYR A 208 21.16 13.12 9.02
CA TYR A 208 20.10 13.27 9.99
C TYR A 208 19.00 14.15 9.39
N VAL A 209 17.81 13.61 9.28
CA VAL A 209 16.62 14.31 8.76
C VAL A 209 15.62 14.46 9.90
N CYS A 210 15.30 15.68 10.25
CA CYS A 210 14.29 16.02 11.23
C CYS A 210 13.03 16.54 10.54
N TYR A 211 11.91 15.87 10.75
CA TYR A 211 10.59 16.44 10.46
C TYR A 211 10.00 16.98 11.75
N TYR A 212 9.55 18.24 11.75
CA TYR A 212 8.97 18.87 12.92
C TYR A 212 7.80 19.77 12.56
N LYS A 213 6.91 20.02 13.52
CA LYS A 213 5.78 20.95 13.37
C LYS A 213 6.14 22.32 13.88
N ASP A 214 5.74 23.35 13.14
CA ASP A 214 5.77 24.72 13.61
C ASP A 214 4.52 25.08 14.44
N ASP A 215 4.42 26.35 14.88
CA ASP A 215 3.30 26.85 15.69
C ASP A 215 1.96 26.81 14.95
N ASP A 216 1.99 26.89 13.63
CA ASP A 216 0.81 26.82 12.77
C ASP A 216 0.43 25.38 12.40
N GLY A 217 1.19 24.38 12.88
CA GLY A 217 1.01 22.97 12.57
C GLY A 217 1.56 22.57 11.19
N LYS A 218 2.31 23.44 10.53
CA LYS A 218 2.99 23.11 9.28
C LYS A 218 4.18 22.19 9.54
N ILE A 219 4.42 21.28 8.62
CA ILE A 219 5.56 20.39 8.70
C ILE A 219 6.79 21.06 8.10
N CYS A 220 7.87 21.09 8.85
CA CYS A 220 9.17 21.60 8.48
C CYS A 220 10.17 20.46 8.34
N GLU A 221 11.20 20.64 7.54
CA GLU A 221 12.28 19.67 7.36
C GLU A 221 13.63 20.33 7.61
N TYR A 222 14.45 19.69 8.46
CA TYR A 222 15.82 20.13 8.74
C TYR A 222 16.77 18.95 8.55
N VAL A 223 17.79 19.14 7.71
CA VAL A 223 18.76 18.09 7.36
C VAL A 223 20.17 18.54 7.66
N TRP A 224 20.93 17.70 8.35
CA TRP A 224 22.34 17.97 8.66
C TRP A 224 23.18 16.69 8.61
N SER A 225 24.48 16.85 8.58
CA SER A 225 25.47 15.77 8.74
C SER A 225 26.68 16.32 9.49
N GLY A 226 27.12 15.64 10.57
CA GLY A 226 28.12 16.19 11.46
C GLY A 226 27.75 17.61 11.93
N ASP A 227 28.65 18.56 11.77
CA ASP A 227 28.43 19.97 12.09
C ASP A 227 28.00 20.83 10.87
N THR A 228 27.59 20.18 9.77
CA THR A 228 27.21 20.85 8.53
C THR A 228 25.71 20.80 8.30
N GLU A 229 25.08 21.97 8.18
CA GLU A 229 23.69 22.11 7.72
C GLU A 229 23.62 21.87 6.21
N ILE A 230 22.69 21.01 5.79
CA ILE A 230 22.48 20.65 4.38
C ILE A 230 21.21 21.29 3.82
N LEU A 231 20.12 21.24 4.59
CA LEU A 231 18.82 21.72 4.15
C LEU A 231 18.01 22.27 5.34
N ASP A 232 17.37 23.42 5.14
CA ASP A 232 16.40 24.00 6.07
C ASP A 232 15.15 24.44 5.30
N ILE A 233 14.02 23.78 5.56
CA ILE A 233 12.74 24.02 4.90
C ILE A 233 11.69 24.32 5.97
N ASP A 234 11.20 25.55 6.02
CA ASP A 234 10.17 25.99 6.97
C ASP A 234 8.74 25.51 6.62
N ASP A 235 8.51 25.05 5.41
CA ASP A 235 7.25 24.44 4.97
C ASP A 235 7.55 23.35 3.96
N PHE A 236 7.51 22.09 4.43
CA PHE A 236 7.83 20.89 3.63
C PHE A 236 6.87 20.70 2.45
N TYR A 237 5.61 21.06 2.64
CA TYR A 237 4.57 20.93 1.62
C TYR A 237 4.36 22.20 0.80
N ALA A 238 5.17 23.23 1.01
CA ALA A 238 5.07 24.47 0.23
C ALA A 238 5.39 24.18 -1.24
N ARG A 239 4.50 24.63 -2.10
CA ARG A 239 4.76 24.61 -3.53
C ARG A 239 5.74 25.72 -3.89
N LYS A 240 6.91 25.33 -4.41
CA LYS A 240 7.95 26.26 -4.82
C LYS A 240 8.00 26.33 -6.33
N ARG A 241 7.91 27.53 -6.88
CA ARG A 241 8.10 27.77 -8.32
C ARG A 241 9.33 28.63 -8.57
N LYS A 242 10.01 28.33 -9.66
CA LYS A 242 11.14 29.12 -10.12
C LYS A 242 10.65 30.37 -10.81
N VAL A 243 10.93 31.52 -10.22
CA VAL A 243 10.56 32.84 -10.73
C VAL A 243 11.80 33.60 -11.14
N CYS A 244 11.79 34.18 -12.35
CA CYS A 244 12.92 34.93 -12.85
C CYS A 244 13.18 36.19 -12.01
N THR A 245 14.41 36.34 -11.49
CA THR A 245 14.79 37.50 -10.66
C THR A 245 14.77 38.84 -11.41
N LYS A 246 14.75 38.82 -12.77
CA LYS A 246 14.74 40.01 -13.59
C LYS A 246 13.34 40.47 -14.01
N CYS A 247 12.48 39.56 -14.41
CA CYS A 247 11.15 39.91 -14.93
C CYS A 247 9.99 39.42 -14.09
N GLY A 248 10.23 38.67 -12.99
CA GLY A 248 9.18 38.14 -12.14
C GLY A 248 8.32 37.05 -12.77
N LYS A 249 8.61 36.64 -14.00
CA LYS A 249 7.84 35.58 -14.70
C LYS A 249 8.35 34.18 -14.34
N LYS A 250 7.45 33.19 -14.37
CA LYS A 250 7.78 31.77 -14.16
C LYS A 250 8.77 31.27 -15.22
N GLU A 251 9.52 30.20 -14.92
CA GLU A 251 10.59 29.67 -15.77
C GLU A 251 10.16 29.45 -17.24
N GLY A 252 9.02 28.86 -17.49
CA GLY A 252 8.47 28.63 -18.85
C GLY A 252 7.94 29.87 -19.57
N LEU A 253 7.73 30.99 -18.87
CA LEU A 253 7.20 32.25 -19.41
C LEU A 253 8.26 33.35 -19.49
N CYS A 254 9.49 33.05 -19.10
CA CYS A 254 10.58 34.02 -19.05
C CYS A 254 11.30 34.13 -20.39
N GLU A 255 11.29 35.33 -20.99
CA GLU A 255 11.98 35.68 -22.25
C GLU A 255 13.33 36.37 -22.03
N CYS A 256 13.85 36.40 -20.81
CA CYS A 256 15.10 37.09 -20.49
C CYS A 256 16.32 36.38 -21.05
N THR A 257 17.28 37.12 -21.59
CA THR A 257 18.59 36.62 -21.98
C THR A 257 19.42 36.27 -20.72
N LYS A 258 19.70 34.99 -20.48
CA LYS A 258 20.35 34.46 -19.27
C LYS A 258 19.54 34.74 -17.98
N PRO A 259 18.36 34.15 -17.84
CA PRO A 259 17.56 34.33 -16.64
C PRO A 259 18.26 33.69 -15.43
N LYS A 260 18.17 34.36 -14.29
CA LYS A 260 18.45 33.76 -12.99
C LYS A 260 17.11 33.56 -12.30
N PHE A 261 16.87 32.36 -11.79
CA PHE A 261 15.64 32.01 -11.12
C PHE A 261 15.85 32.00 -9.60
N LYS A 262 14.86 32.44 -8.85
CA LYS A 262 14.73 32.21 -7.42
C LYS A 262 13.50 31.34 -7.19
N LEU A 263 13.52 30.54 -6.14
CA LEU A 263 12.36 29.80 -5.68
C LEU A 263 11.46 30.74 -4.88
N GLU A 264 10.21 30.83 -5.25
CA GLU A 264 9.16 31.54 -4.49
C GLU A 264 8.06 30.55 -4.14
N SER A 265 7.55 30.64 -2.91
CA SER A 265 6.36 29.88 -2.50
C SER A 265 5.12 30.50 -3.14
N GLU A 266 4.27 29.66 -3.71
CA GLU A 266 2.95 30.07 -4.21
C GLU A 266 1.88 29.54 -3.25
N ASP A 267 1.06 30.44 -2.71
CA ASP A 267 0.00 30.09 -1.76
C ASP A 267 -1.34 29.85 -2.43
N TYR A 268 -1.51 30.33 -3.67
CA TYR A 268 -2.76 30.28 -4.42
C TYR A 268 -2.52 29.85 -5.86
N GLU A 269 -3.51 29.17 -6.41
CA GLU A 269 -3.55 28.82 -7.83
C GLU A 269 -4.84 29.34 -8.48
N GLU A 270 -4.81 29.48 -9.81
CA GLU A 270 -5.97 29.89 -10.60
C GLU A 270 -6.58 28.67 -11.25
N ILE A 271 -7.86 28.46 -11.03
CA ILE A 271 -8.63 27.38 -11.66
C ILE A 271 -9.73 27.96 -12.53
N ASP A 272 -10.00 27.30 -13.63
CA ASP A 272 -11.14 27.57 -14.48
C ASP A 272 -12.25 26.57 -14.14
N HIS A 273 -13.40 27.05 -13.71
CA HIS A 273 -14.56 26.21 -13.38
C HIS A 273 -15.82 26.72 -14.08
N ASP A 274 -16.77 25.82 -14.28
CA ASP A 274 -18.04 26.16 -14.91
C ASP A 274 -18.90 26.98 -13.93
N ILE A 275 -19.52 28.04 -14.43
CA ILE A 275 -20.42 28.85 -13.63
C ILE A 275 -21.70 28.09 -13.37
N ILE A 276 -22.05 27.90 -12.10
CA ILE A 276 -23.29 27.27 -11.67
C ILE A 276 -24.24 28.34 -11.15
N ILE A 277 -25.38 28.48 -11.80
CA ILE A 277 -26.48 29.37 -11.35
C ILE A 277 -27.67 28.50 -10.94
N ASN A 278 -28.12 28.66 -9.68
CA ASN A 278 -29.26 27.91 -9.13
C ASN A 278 -29.16 26.36 -9.21
N GLY A 279 -27.93 25.82 -9.15
CA GLY A 279 -27.69 24.39 -9.22
C GLY A 279 -27.63 23.81 -10.63
N GLU A 280 -27.74 24.64 -11.66
CA GLU A 280 -27.56 24.27 -13.07
C GLU A 280 -26.38 25.03 -13.67
N VAL A 281 -25.65 24.39 -14.60
CA VAL A 281 -24.60 25.08 -15.34
C VAL A 281 -25.22 26.23 -16.11
N ALA A 282 -24.74 27.46 -15.90
CA ALA A 282 -25.24 28.62 -16.63
C ALA A 282 -24.91 28.49 -18.11
N ILE A 283 -25.94 28.38 -18.93
CA ILE A 283 -25.86 28.51 -20.39
C ILE A 283 -26.12 29.97 -20.71
N PRO A 284 -25.14 30.73 -21.19
CA PRO A 284 -25.35 32.16 -21.43
C PRO A 284 -26.16 32.42 -22.67
N MET A 285 -27.13 33.29 -22.57
CA MET A 285 -27.75 33.98 -23.69
C MET A 285 -27.13 35.37 -23.86
N GLU A 286 -26.49 35.60 -25.02
CA GLU A 286 -25.95 36.88 -25.49
C GLU A 286 -24.74 37.50 -24.77
N SER A 287 -23.79 37.92 -25.63
CA SER A 287 -22.49 38.45 -25.30
C SER A 287 -22.51 39.72 -24.45
N ASP A 288 -22.06 39.59 -23.23
CA ASP A 288 -21.44 40.71 -22.50
C ASP A 288 -20.16 40.22 -21.82
N VAL A 289 -19.05 40.79 -22.23
CA VAL A 289 -17.75 40.60 -21.58
C VAL A 289 -17.77 41.32 -20.26
N ILE A 290 -17.70 40.59 -19.15
CA ILE A 290 -17.62 41.22 -17.84
C ILE A 290 -16.26 40.96 -17.24
N ARG A 291 -15.61 42.04 -16.88
CA ARG A 291 -14.38 42.08 -16.08
C ARG A 291 -14.76 42.41 -14.63
N ASP A 292 -14.05 41.77 -13.70
CA ASP A 292 -14.19 41.98 -12.26
C ASP A 292 -15.48 41.41 -11.61
N GLY A 293 -15.67 40.08 -11.70
CA GLY A 293 -16.67 39.33 -10.91
C GLY A 293 -18.05 39.19 -11.55
N GLN A 294 -18.17 39.39 -12.82
CA GLN A 294 -19.40 39.15 -13.57
C GLN A 294 -19.16 38.26 -14.81
N VAL A 295 -20.20 37.59 -15.24
CA VAL A 295 -20.20 36.52 -16.27
C VAL A 295 -19.83 37.04 -17.65
N VAL A 296 -18.90 36.37 -18.35
CA VAL A 296 -18.58 36.61 -19.75
C VAL A 296 -19.15 35.51 -20.60
N THR A 297 -20.00 35.85 -21.56
CA THR A 297 -20.53 34.92 -22.54
C THR A 297 -19.96 35.17 -23.93
N GLU A 298 -19.44 34.12 -24.57
CA GLU A 298 -19.14 34.11 -26.01
C GLU A 298 -20.12 33.18 -26.72
N MET A 299 -20.88 33.73 -27.65
CA MET A 299 -21.64 32.93 -28.64
C MET A 299 -20.72 32.52 -29.78
N ILE A 300 -20.57 31.22 -29.98
CA ILE A 300 -19.89 30.69 -31.17
C ILE A 300 -20.95 30.31 -32.18
N THR A 301 -20.95 30.99 -33.35
CA THR A 301 -21.73 30.60 -34.51
C THR A 301 -21.03 29.48 -35.27
N LYS A 302 -21.63 28.32 -35.31
CA LYS A 302 -21.16 27.17 -36.09
C LYS A 302 -22.15 26.81 -37.22
N PRO A 303 -21.70 26.24 -38.34
CA PRO A 303 -22.63 25.67 -39.32
C PRO A 303 -23.48 24.57 -38.64
N ALA A 304 -24.79 24.64 -38.78
CA ALA A 304 -25.68 23.58 -38.34
C ALA A 304 -25.34 22.29 -39.10
N MET A 305 -25.08 21.20 -38.35
CA MET A 305 -24.69 19.91 -38.94
C MET A 305 -25.90 18.99 -39.01
N SER A 306 -26.06 18.29 -40.12
CA SER A 306 -27.02 17.20 -40.22
C SER A 306 -26.53 15.95 -39.47
N PRO A 307 -27.41 14.98 -39.14
CA PRO A 307 -27.01 13.73 -38.45
C PRO A 307 -25.90 12.94 -39.18
N ASN A 308 -25.71 13.23 -40.48
CA ASN A 308 -24.67 12.60 -41.32
C ASN A 308 -23.34 13.37 -41.34
N GLY A 309 -23.16 14.38 -40.47
CA GLY A 309 -21.92 15.15 -40.34
C GLY A 309 -21.68 16.15 -41.48
N MET A 310 -22.71 16.48 -42.31
CA MET A 310 -22.61 17.51 -43.33
C MET A 310 -23.30 18.81 -42.87
N PRO A 311 -22.75 20.00 -43.23
CA PRO A 311 -23.41 21.26 -42.91
C PRO A 311 -24.78 21.35 -43.62
N GLN A 312 -25.78 21.79 -42.89
CA GLN A 312 -27.08 22.12 -43.44
C GLN A 312 -26.95 23.41 -44.26
N LEU A 313 -27.49 23.40 -45.45
CA LEU A 313 -27.42 24.53 -46.38
C LEU A 313 -28.82 25.16 -46.51
N ASP A 314 -28.86 26.47 -46.57
CA ASP A 314 -30.05 27.27 -46.87
C ASP A 314 -29.81 28.12 -48.10
N MET A 315 -30.87 28.64 -48.70
CA MET A 315 -30.79 29.39 -49.96
C MET A 315 -31.51 30.76 -49.80
N ASP A 316 -30.83 31.83 -50.17
CA ASP A 316 -31.41 33.16 -50.17
C ASP A 316 -32.40 33.37 -51.32
N GLU A 317 -33.16 34.47 -51.27
CA GLU A 317 -34.13 34.85 -52.32
C GLU A 317 -33.47 35.06 -53.69
N ASN A 318 -32.16 35.17 -53.76
CA ASN A 318 -31.36 35.34 -54.96
C ASN A 318 -30.76 34.04 -55.51
N GLY A 319 -31.02 32.91 -54.83
CA GLY A 319 -30.56 31.58 -55.23
C GLY A 319 -29.11 31.26 -54.73
N ASN A 320 -28.50 32.03 -53.84
CA ASN A 320 -27.20 31.75 -53.29
C ASN A 320 -27.35 30.76 -52.12
N ILE A 321 -26.51 29.73 -52.14
CA ILE A 321 -26.47 28.68 -51.09
C ILE A 321 -25.49 29.11 -50.01
N TYR A 322 -25.93 29.11 -48.75
CA TYR A 322 -25.08 29.39 -47.58
C TYR A 322 -25.33 28.35 -46.47
N PRO A 323 -24.33 28.05 -45.64
CA PRO A 323 -24.54 27.15 -44.51
C PRO A 323 -25.50 27.79 -43.49
N LEU A 324 -26.50 27.05 -43.10
CA LEU A 324 -27.37 27.42 -41.98
C LEU A 324 -26.52 27.50 -40.73
N MET A 325 -26.46 28.68 -40.12
CA MET A 325 -25.67 28.89 -38.90
C MET A 325 -26.54 28.66 -37.66
N THR A 326 -26.09 27.88 -36.77
CA THR A 326 -26.68 27.70 -35.44
C THR A 326 -25.77 28.31 -34.38
N THR A 327 -26.37 28.91 -33.39
CA THR A 327 -25.66 29.40 -32.20
C THR A 327 -25.59 28.24 -31.23
N GLU A 328 -24.38 27.88 -30.82
CA GLU A 328 -24.14 26.91 -29.76
C GLU A 328 -23.69 27.69 -28.53
N ASP A 329 -24.41 27.49 -27.45
CA ASP A 329 -24.08 28.08 -26.16
C ASP A 329 -22.79 27.43 -25.67
N VAL A 330 -21.76 28.24 -25.41
CA VAL A 330 -20.50 27.77 -24.84
C VAL A 330 -20.57 28.01 -23.33
N ALA A 331 -20.36 26.95 -22.55
CA ALA A 331 -20.22 27.08 -21.11
C ALA A 331 -19.08 28.06 -20.79
N VAL A 332 -19.40 29.14 -20.08
CA VAL A 332 -18.40 30.12 -19.67
C VAL A 332 -17.69 29.61 -18.43
N LYS A 333 -16.39 29.62 -18.47
CA LYS A 333 -15.55 29.27 -17.33
C LYS A 333 -15.14 30.54 -16.60
N GLU A 334 -15.36 30.56 -15.32
CA GLU A 334 -14.85 31.61 -14.43
C GLU A 334 -13.49 31.18 -13.90
N ARG A 335 -12.56 32.13 -13.84
CA ARG A 335 -11.24 31.93 -13.25
C ARG A 335 -11.22 32.42 -11.82
N THR A 336 -11.04 31.49 -10.88
CA THR A 336 -11.02 31.80 -9.45
C THR A 336 -9.69 31.40 -8.83
N LYS A 337 -9.23 32.15 -7.85
CA LYS A 337 -8.05 31.84 -7.05
C LYS A 337 -8.46 30.97 -5.88
N ILE A 338 -7.84 29.80 -5.77
CA ILE A 338 -8.01 28.91 -4.62
C ILE A 338 -6.66 28.70 -3.92
N PRO A 339 -6.65 28.47 -2.60
CA PRO A 339 -5.43 28.10 -1.91
C PRO A 339 -4.94 26.72 -2.42
N PHE A 340 -3.62 26.58 -2.52
CA PHE A 340 -3.05 25.27 -2.83
C PHE A 340 -3.40 24.27 -1.73
N TYR A 341 -3.70 23.02 -2.16
CA TYR A 341 -3.87 21.92 -1.22
C TYR A 341 -2.56 21.62 -0.51
N ARG A 342 -2.60 21.51 0.82
CA ARG A 342 -1.43 21.23 1.66
C ARG A 342 -1.74 20.03 2.56
N PRO A 343 -0.99 18.93 2.43
CA PRO A 343 -1.05 17.87 3.42
C PRO A 343 -0.66 18.39 4.81
N THR A 344 -1.28 17.83 5.85
CA THR A 344 -1.03 18.21 7.25
C THR A 344 -0.36 17.11 8.05
N LYS A 345 -0.24 15.90 7.46
CA LYS A 345 0.31 14.71 8.11
C LYS A 345 1.82 14.62 7.88
N PHE A 346 2.54 14.07 8.85
CA PHE A 346 3.92 13.65 8.62
C PHE A 346 4.00 12.67 7.46
N PRO A 347 5.06 12.71 6.62
CA PRO A 347 5.24 11.83 5.47
C PRO A 347 5.67 10.42 5.89
N ILE A 348 5.26 9.96 7.06
CA ILE A 348 5.72 8.73 7.69
C ILE A 348 4.52 7.91 8.13
N VAL A 349 4.55 6.61 7.78
CA VAL A 349 3.56 5.62 8.22
C VAL A 349 4.28 4.49 8.95
N ILE A 350 3.69 4.03 10.05
CA ILE A 350 4.24 2.96 10.87
C ILE A 350 3.33 1.74 10.80
N ARG A 351 3.87 0.64 10.26
CA ARG A 351 3.23 -0.66 10.32
C ARG A 351 3.64 -1.36 11.62
N ARG A 352 2.67 -1.80 12.41
CA ARG A 352 2.89 -2.55 13.65
C ARG A 352 2.71 -4.05 13.41
N ASN A 353 3.50 -4.88 14.09
CA ASN A 353 3.32 -6.34 14.09
C ASN A 353 2.14 -6.75 15.00
N THR A 354 2.37 -6.74 16.30
CA THR A 354 1.36 -7.01 17.30
C THR A 354 1.26 -5.79 18.21
N SER A 355 0.07 -5.21 18.34
CA SER A 355 -0.12 -3.98 19.13
C SER A 355 0.29 -4.20 20.58
N GLN A 356 1.06 -3.27 21.12
CA GLN A 356 1.53 -3.25 22.50
C GLN A 356 1.16 -1.91 23.13
N GLU A 357 0.77 -1.95 24.40
CA GLU A 357 0.47 -0.74 25.16
C GLU A 357 1.72 0.12 25.34
N ASN A 358 1.57 1.43 25.19
CA ASN A 358 2.63 2.41 25.33
C ASN A 358 3.87 2.14 24.44
N SER A 359 3.63 1.65 23.24
CA SER A 359 4.67 1.42 22.24
C SER A 359 4.27 2.00 20.88
N LEU A 360 5.22 2.65 20.23
CA LEU A 360 5.05 3.13 18.86
C LEU A 360 5.10 1.96 17.86
N LEU A 361 6.08 1.08 18.04
CA LEU A 361 6.18 -0.19 17.33
C LEU A 361 5.35 -1.24 18.06
N GLY A 362 4.98 -2.31 17.39
CA GLY A 362 4.40 -3.48 18.02
C GLY A 362 5.45 -4.36 18.71
N GLN A 363 5.02 -5.48 19.26
CA GLN A 363 5.93 -6.46 19.83
C GLN A 363 6.56 -7.34 18.76
N SER A 364 7.86 -7.60 18.89
CA SER A 364 8.66 -8.41 17.97
C SER A 364 8.37 -9.91 18.13
N ASP A 365 8.37 -10.65 17.02
CA ASP A 365 8.32 -12.12 17.07
C ASP A 365 9.57 -12.73 17.69
N CYS A 366 10.73 -12.06 17.53
CA CYS A 366 11.97 -12.46 18.19
C CYS A 366 11.83 -12.46 19.71
N GLU A 367 11.14 -11.47 20.27
CA GLU A 367 10.92 -11.37 21.72
C GLU A 367 10.03 -12.50 22.24
N PHE A 368 8.95 -12.81 21.53
CA PHE A 368 8.03 -13.89 21.94
C PHE A 368 8.70 -15.25 22.04
N ILE A 369 9.64 -15.57 21.16
CA ILE A 369 10.30 -16.89 21.11
C ILE A 369 11.71 -16.90 21.67
N ARG A 370 12.21 -15.77 22.19
CA ARG A 370 13.57 -15.66 22.76
C ARG A 370 13.87 -16.72 23.81
N PRO A 371 12.98 -17.02 24.79
CA PRO A 371 13.25 -18.06 25.77
C PRO A 371 13.45 -19.44 25.16
N GLN A 372 12.64 -19.80 24.15
CA GLN A 372 12.72 -21.08 23.44
C GLN A 372 14.01 -21.17 22.63
N GLN A 373 14.37 -20.09 21.88
CA GLN A 373 15.61 -20.02 21.14
C GLN A 373 16.84 -20.23 22.03
N GLN A 374 16.90 -19.54 23.16
CA GLN A 374 18.02 -19.68 24.11
C GLN A 374 18.08 -21.08 24.72
N ALA A 375 16.94 -21.67 25.08
CA ALA A 375 16.89 -23.03 25.63
C ALA A 375 17.34 -24.07 24.63
N ILE A 376 16.89 -23.97 23.36
CA ILE A 376 17.30 -24.87 22.27
C ILE A 376 18.81 -24.76 22.05
N ASN A 377 19.38 -23.58 21.95
CA ASN A 377 20.82 -23.39 21.76
C ASN A 377 21.64 -24.05 22.88
N LYS A 378 21.19 -23.93 24.14
CA LYS A 378 21.82 -24.61 25.29
C LYS A 378 21.73 -26.13 25.19
N ILE A 379 20.58 -26.67 24.76
CA ILE A 379 20.37 -28.10 24.60
C ILE A 379 21.22 -28.65 23.46
N GLU A 380 21.23 -28.00 22.29
CA GLU A 380 22.04 -28.40 21.12
C GLU A 380 23.53 -28.37 21.45
N SER A 381 24.00 -27.34 22.13
CA SER A 381 25.39 -27.24 22.62
C SER A 381 25.72 -28.37 23.61
N ARG A 382 24.76 -28.73 24.50
CA ARG A 382 24.91 -29.88 25.41
C ARG A 382 24.95 -31.21 24.68
N ILE A 383 24.10 -31.41 23.65
CA ILE A 383 24.13 -32.60 22.80
C ILE A 383 25.50 -32.72 22.13
N LEU A 384 25.96 -31.66 21.47
CA LEU A 384 27.26 -31.64 20.83
C LEU A 384 28.40 -31.94 21.82
N SER A 385 28.38 -31.31 23.00
CA SER A 385 29.35 -31.56 24.05
C SER A 385 29.34 -33.01 24.55
N LYS A 386 28.15 -33.65 24.67
CA LYS A 386 28.01 -35.06 25.01
C LYS A 386 28.58 -35.94 23.91
N LEU A 387 28.28 -35.68 22.66
CA LEU A 387 28.79 -36.42 21.50
C LEU A 387 30.31 -36.33 21.38
N LEU A 388 30.88 -35.15 21.57
CA LEU A 388 32.32 -34.94 21.59
C LEU A 388 33.02 -35.66 22.76
N LYS A 389 32.32 -35.88 23.87
CA LYS A 389 32.81 -36.61 25.03
C LYS A 389 32.49 -38.10 24.97
N ALA A 390 31.65 -38.53 24.03
CA ALA A 390 31.34 -39.94 23.82
C ALA A 390 32.56 -40.70 23.30
N GLY A 391 32.58 -41.98 23.51
CA GLY A 391 33.64 -42.85 23.03
C GLY A 391 34.14 -43.81 24.09
N VAL A 392 35.13 -44.61 23.74
CA VAL A 392 35.74 -45.58 24.62
C VAL A 392 36.97 -44.95 25.30
N VAL A 393 36.96 -44.89 26.60
CA VAL A 393 38.08 -44.39 27.37
C VAL A 393 38.84 -45.58 27.96
N PRO A 394 40.10 -45.81 27.53
CA PRO A 394 40.93 -46.85 28.11
C PRO A 394 41.37 -46.47 29.52
N THR A 395 41.43 -47.48 30.38
CA THR A 395 42.04 -47.34 31.69
C THR A 395 43.49 -47.84 31.61
N VAL A 396 44.42 -47.06 32.14
CA VAL A 396 45.85 -47.37 32.07
C VAL A 396 46.47 -47.22 33.47
N PRO A 397 47.60 -47.92 33.79
CA PRO A 397 48.34 -47.69 35.00
C PRO A 397 48.80 -46.25 35.12
N GLU A 398 48.96 -45.75 36.35
CA GLU A 398 49.38 -44.38 36.64
C GLU A 398 50.76 -44.02 36.08
N ASP A 399 51.65 -45.02 36.02
CA ASP A 399 53.03 -44.93 35.55
C ASP A 399 53.18 -45.27 34.05
N TYR A 400 52.04 -45.51 33.32
CA TYR A 400 52.10 -45.78 31.91
C TYR A 400 52.56 -44.57 31.11
N ALA A 401 53.75 -44.67 30.51
CA ALA A 401 54.41 -43.58 29.74
C ALA A 401 54.06 -43.61 28.24
N GLY A 402 53.23 -44.54 27.76
CA GLY A 402 52.83 -44.63 26.35
C GLY A 402 51.77 -43.58 25.96
N ASN A 403 51.79 -43.17 24.68
CA ASN A 403 50.72 -42.34 24.11
C ASN A 403 49.45 -43.17 24.05
N VAL A 404 48.43 -42.73 24.76
CA VAL A 404 47.09 -43.26 24.72
C VAL A 404 46.21 -42.25 23.97
N SER A 405 46.57 -42.04 22.72
CA SER A 405 45.79 -41.18 21.83
C SER A 405 44.83 -42.04 21.02
N ASP A 406 43.54 -41.82 21.21
CA ASP A 406 42.49 -42.48 20.40
C ASP A 406 41.95 -41.45 19.37
N GLY A 407 42.84 -40.86 18.61
CA GLY A 407 42.51 -39.93 17.56
C GLY A 407 42.26 -38.49 18.02
N ILE A 408 41.03 -38.03 18.07
CA ILE A 408 40.68 -36.61 18.32
C ILE A 408 40.75 -36.20 19.82
N PHE A 409 40.68 -37.17 20.74
CA PHE A 409 40.63 -36.88 22.19
C PHE A 409 41.65 -37.75 22.95
N ASP A 410 42.70 -37.11 23.41
CA ASP A 410 43.70 -37.73 24.28
C ASP A 410 43.15 -37.94 25.68
N ARG A 411 42.47 -39.06 25.92
CA ARG A 411 41.78 -39.37 27.16
C ARG A 411 42.13 -40.79 27.64
N ALA A 412 42.66 -40.89 28.82
CA ALA A 412 42.84 -42.14 29.53
C ALA A 412 42.59 -41.93 31.04
N ILE A 413 41.95 -42.84 31.67
CA ILE A 413 41.81 -42.83 33.16
C ILE A 413 43.01 -43.58 33.72
N ARG A 414 43.83 -42.83 34.48
CA ARG A 414 45.00 -43.39 35.15
C ARG A 414 44.57 -44.00 36.50
N LEU A 415 44.91 -45.28 36.68
CA LEU A 415 44.57 -46.06 37.88
C LEU A 415 45.80 -46.25 38.73
N LYS A 416 45.64 -46.18 40.06
CA LYS A 416 46.68 -46.41 41.03
C LYS A 416 47.03 -47.89 41.14
N PRO A 417 48.29 -48.24 41.55
CA PRO A 417 48.68 -49.60 41.83
C PRO A 417 47.70 -50.28 42.81
N GLY A 418 47.32 -51.50 42.51
CA GLY A 418 46.33 -52.27 43.28
C GLY A 418 44.90 -52.18 42.74
N GLN A 419 44.68 -51.46 41.65
CA GLN A 419 43.38 -51.35 40.97
C GLN A 419 43.35 -52.08 39.64
N GLU A 420 44.18 -53.14 39.46
CA GLU A 420 44.32 -53.89 38.19
C GLU A 420 43.02 -54.55 37.74
N SER A 421 42.12 -54.85 38.65
CA SER A 421 40.79 -55.37 38.32
C SER A 421 39.88 -54.36 37.54
N LEU A 422 40.27 -53.08 37.52
CA LEU A 422 39.56 -52.03 36.78
C LEU A 422 40.19 -51.73 35.40
N TYR A 423 41.25 -52.45 35.03
CA TYR A 423 41.81 -52.32 33.70
C TYR A 423 40.80 -52.77 32.66
N GLY A 424 40.60 -51.95 31.65
CA GLY A 424 39.62 -52.21 30.57
C GLY A 424 39.32 -51.02 29.72
N ARG A 425 38.25 -51.09 29.06
CA ARG A 425 37.66 -49.99 28.30
C ARG A 425 36.34 -49.59 28.92
N ILE A 426 36.21 -48.33 29.24
CA ILE A 426 34.95 -47.76 29.70
C ILE A 426 34.26 -47.13 28.48
N ASP A 427 33.14 -47.72 28.11
CA ASP A 427 32.28 -47.21 27.03
C ASP A 427 31.37 -46.14 27.61
N LEU A 428 31.62 -44.89 27.23
CA LEU A 428 30.81 -43.73 27.58
C LEU A 428 29.65 -43.65 26.60
N GLN A 429 28.62 -44.48 26.79
CA GLN A 429 27.37 -44.33 26.06
C GLN A 429 26.65 -43.07 26.48
N VAL A 430 26.23 -42.28 25.48
CA VAL A 430 25.58 -40.99 25.70
C VAL A 430 24.10 -41.08 25.39
N GLY A 431 23.27 -40.95 26.39
CA GLY A 431 21.82 -40.79 26.18
C GLY A 431 21.50 -39.35 25.77
N ILE A 432 21.24 -39.14 24.47
CA ILE A 432 20.86 -37.83 23.91
C ILE A 432 19.40 -37.75 23.50
N GLN A 433 18.66 -38.90 23.53
CA GLN A 433 17.27 -38.95 23.06
C GLN A 433 16.33 -38.00 23.81
N GLY A 434 16.53 -37.88 25.16
CA GLY A 434 15.77 -36.94 25.98
C GLY A 434 16.05 -35.48 25.65
N ASP A 435 17.31 -35.16 25.34
CA ASP A 435 17.70 -33.79 24.95
C ASP A 435 17.11 -33.42 23.59
N ILE A 436 17.15 -34.34 22.62
CA ILE A 436 16.54 -34.14 21.29
C ILE A 436 15.03 -33.94 21.41
N ALA A 437 14.35 -34.82 22.16
CA ALA A 437 12.91 -34.70 22.37
C ALA A 437 12.50 -33.36 23.04
N GLU A 438 13.32 -32.87 23.99
CA GLU A 438 13.08 -31.57 24.62
C GLU A 438 13.33 -30.40 23.65
N ALA A 439 14.37 -30.46 22.82
CA ALA A 439 14.61 -29.45 21.80
C ALA A 439 13.44 -29.36 20.81
N GLU A 440 12.93 -30.50 20.34
CA GLU A 440 11.76 -30.55 19.45
C GLU A 440 10.49 -30.04 20.13
N ARG A 441 10.28 -30.36 21.41
CA ARG A 441 9.16 -29.85 22.20
C ARG A 441 9.19 -28.32 22.32
N LEU A 442 10.37 -27.75 22.53
CA LEU A 442 10.55 -26.30 22.60
C LEU A 442 10.33 -25.61 21.25
N TYR A 443 10.74 -26.27 20.17
CA TYR A 443 10.47 -25.80 18.80
C TYR A 443 8.96 -25.78 18.50
N ASP A 444 8.25 -26.87 18.85
CA ASP A 444 6.79 -26.91 18.72
C ASP A 444 6.08 -25.84 19.56
N HIS A 445 6.61 -25.53 20.75
CA HIS A 445 6.07 -24.44 21.54
C HIS A 445 6.28 -23.08 20.85
N ALA A 446 7.45 -22.83 20.26
CA ALA A 446 7.73 -21.62 19.52
C ALA A 446 6.78 -21.45 18.33
N LYS A 447 6.54 -22.52 17.55
CA LYS A 447 5.55 -22.53 16.46
C LYS A 447 4.14 -22.15 16.96
N ARG A 448 3.71 -22.75 18.07
CA ARG A 448 2.39 -22.46 18.65
C ARG A 448 2.26 -21.04 19.18
N ILE A 449 3.33 -20.45 19.72
CA ILE A 449 3.36 -19.06 20.17
C ILE A 449 3.10 -18.13 18.99
N LEU A 450 3.80 -18.33 17.86
CA LEU A 450 3.65 -17.52 16.65
C LEU A 450 2.40 -17.85 15.81
N GLY A 451 1.71 -18.97 16.14
CA GLY A 451 0.53 -19.42 15.40
C GLY A 451 0.85 -20.11 14.07
N ILE A 452 2.07 -20.62 13.92
CA ILE A 452 2.53 -21.31 12.72
C ILE A 452 2.17 -22.79 12.83
N SER A 453 1.42 -23.33 11.88
CA SER A 453 1.11 -24.78 11.79
C SER A 453 2.02 -25.46 10.77
N ASP A 454 2.16 -26.80 10.89
CA ASP A 454 2.92 -27.60 9.94
C ASP A 454 2.36 -27.47 8.51
N SER A 455 1.04 -27.38 8.38
CA SER A 455 0.38 -27.13 7.10
C SER A 455 0.74 -25.77 6.50
N PHE A 456 0.99 -24.74 7.34
CA PHE A 456 1.42 -23.42 6.89
C PHE A 456 2.87 -23.44 6.35
N GLN A 457 3.71 -24.29 6.92
CA GLN A 457 5.09 -24.52 6.44
C GLN A 457 5.16 -25.44 5.21
N GLY A 458 4.02 -25.88 4.66
CA GLY A 458 3.98 -26.82 3.54
C GLY A 458 4.34 -28.27 3.91
N GLN A 459 4.45 -28.57 5.21
CA GLN A 459 4.73 -29.92 5.68
C GLN A 459 3.45 -30.77 5.70
N TYR A 460 3.62 -32.09 5.52
CA TYR A 460 2.50 -33.03 5.54
C TYR A 460 1.97 -33.17 6.98
N ASP A 461 0.77 -32.66 7.22
CA ASP A 461 0.07 -32.87 8.49
C ASP A 461 -0.78 -34.14 8.42
N SER A 462 -0.35 -35.17 9.16
CA SER A 462 -1.04 -36.46 9.24
C SER A 462 -2.36 -36.41 10.02
N SER A 463 -2.62 -35.34 10.77
CA SER A 463 -3.84 -35.14 11.57
C SER A 463 -5.05 -34.73 10.72
N ALA A 464 -4.82 -34.19 9.53
CA ALA A 464 -5.85 -33.75 8.60
C ALA A 464 -6.12 -34.78 7.50
N ALA A 465 -7.09 -35.65 7.72
CA ALA A 465 -7.42 -36.76 6.81
C ALA A 465 -8.15 -36.35 5.51
N SER A 466 -8.63 -35.11 5.40
CA SER A 466 -9.33 -34.61 4.19
C SER A 466 -8.92 -33.19 3.83
N GLY A 467 -9.07 -32.79 2.54
CA GLY A 467 -8.81 -31.46 2.08
C GLY A 467 -9.61 -30.38 2.84
N VAL A 468 -10.85 -30.70 3.22
CA VAL A 468 -11.72 -29.81 4.02
C VAL A 468 -11.18 -29.62 5.44
N ALA A 469 -10.67 -30.70 6.06
CA ALA A 469 -10.06 -30.62 7.39
C ALA A 469 -8.76 -29.80 7.38
N LYS A 470 -7.95 -29.92 6.31
CA LYS A 470 -6.76 -29.08 6.10
C LYS A 470 -7.13 -27.60 5.95
N GLN A 471 -8.16 -27.31 5.17
CA GLN A 471 -8.65 -25.94 4.98
C GLN A 471 -9.15 -25.33 6.31
N LEU A 472 -9.89 -26.10 7.10
CA LEU A 472 -10.36 -25.68 8.43
C LEU A 472 -9.19 -25.44 9.41
N GLN A 473 -8.15 -26.27 9.39
CA GLN A 473 -6.96 -26.07 10.21
C GLN A 473 -6.17 -24.85 9.78
N ILE A 474 -5.99 -24.62 8.47
CA ILE A 474 -5.37 -23.41 7.93
C ILE A 474 -6.17 -22.19 8.37
N ASN A 475 -7.50 -22.20 8.26
CA ASN A 475 -8.37 -21.11 8.68
C ASN A 475 -8.33 -20.87 10.20
N GLN A 476 -8.20 -21.90 11.02
CA GLN A 476 -8.04 -21.75 12.49
C GLN A 476 -6.65 -21.23 12.88
N ALA A 477 -5.60 -21.69 12.19
CA ALA A 477 -4.24 -21.17 12.39
C ALA A 477 -4.11 -19.72 11.92
N SER A 478 -4.83 -19.33 10.85
CA SER A 478 -4.83 -17.98 10.31
C SER A 478 -5.40 -16.93 11.27
N GLY A 479 -6.17 -17.29 12.30
CA GLY A 479 -6.78 -16.33 13.21
C GLY A 479 -5.77 -15.44 13.98
N ARG A 480 -4.58 -15.93 14.28
CA ARG A 480 -3.51 -15.13 14.89
C ARG A 480 -2.77 -14.28 13.86
N LEU A 481 -2.59 -14.79 12.66
CA LEU A 481 -2.00 -14.06 11.54
C LEU A 481 -2.95 -13.00 10.99
N GLU A 482 -4.26 -13.18 11.18
CA GLU A 482 -5.29 -12.22 10.77
C GLU A 482 -5.12 -10.86 11.46
N SER A 483 -4.75 -10.83 12.74
CA SER A 483 -4.46 -9.56 13.44
C SER A 483 -3.28 -8.83 12.80
N LYS A 484 -2.19 -9.54 12.49
CA LYS A 484 -1.00 -8.99 11.82
C LYS A 484 -1.35 -8.47 10.42
N ARG A 485 -2.20 -9.21 9.70
CA ARG A 485 -2.69 -8.83 8.38
C ARG A 485 -3.54 -7.56 8.42
N ARG A 486 -4.43 -7.43 9.42
CA ARG A 486 -5.21 -6.20 9.62
C ARG A 486 -4.32 -5.00 9.91
N MET A 487 -3.24 -5.17 10.70
CA MET A 487 -2.27 -4.10 10.93
C MET A 487 -1.55 -3.70 9.63
N LYS A 488 -1.22 -4.68 8.77
CA LYS A 488 -0.67 -4.40 7.43
C LYS A 488 -1.67 -3.61 6.58
N ASN A 489 -2.90 -4.07 6.48
CA ASN A 489 -3.94 -3.40 5.70
C ASN A 489 -4.17 -1.97 6.20
N HIS A 490 -4.18 -1.75 7.51
CA HIS A 490 -4.32 -0.41 8.08
C HIS A 490 -3.16 0.52 7.68
N ALA A 491 -1.92 0.05 7.80
CA ALA A 491 -0.75 0.83 7.40
C ALA A 491 -0.76 1.16 5.89
N TYR A 492 -1.15 0.21 5.04
CA TYR A 492 -1.27 0.46 3.61
C TYR A 492 -2.42 1.42 3.26
N ALA A 493 -3.51 1.41 4.02
CA ALA A 493 -4.58 2.40 3.88
C ALA A 493 -4.06 3.82 4.17
N GLU A 494 -3.26 4.01 5.22
CA GLU A 494 -2.61 5.30 5.52
C GLU A 494 -1.59 5.71 4.43
N ILE A 495 -0.83 4.75 3.88
CA ILE A 495 0.08 5.01 2.76
C ILE A 495 -0.72 5.51 1.54
N TYR A 496 -1.82 4.86 1.17
CA TYR A 496 -2.67 5.30 0.06
C TYR A 496 -3.28 6.68 0.29
N GLU A 497 -3.68 6.99 1.51
CA GLU A 497 -4.18 8.32 1.87
C GLU A 497 -3.11 9.40 1.65
N ILE A 498 -1.89 9.18 2.12
CA ILE A 498 -0.77 10.13 1.93
C ILE A 498 -0.41 10.23 0.44
N ILE A 499 -0.38 9.12 -0.30
CA ILE A 499 -0.17 9.14 -1.75
C ILE A 499 -1.21 10.03 -2.43
N PHE A 500 -2.48 9.87 -2.12
CA PHE A 500 -3.55 10.70 -2.65
C PHE A 500 -3.33 12.18 -2.33
N GLN A 501 -2.98 12.51 -1.09
CA GLN A 501 -2.70 13.88 -0.68
C GLN A 501 -1.55 14.50 -1.47
N TYR A 502 -0.49 13.74 -1.77
CA TYR A 502 0.59 14.20 -2.62
C TYR A 502 0.17 14.47 -4.06
N TYR A 503 -0.63 13.58 -4.65
CA TYR A 503 -1.15 13.83 -6.00
C TYR A 503 -2.11 15.01 -6.02
N LEU A 504 -2.90 15.21 -4.97
CA LEU A 504 -3.79 16.37 -4.85
C LEU A 504 -2.99 17.67 -4.72
N ALA A 505 -1.83 17.64 -4.04
CA ALA A 505 -0.95 18.79 -3.87
C ALA A 505 -0.14 19.13 -5.14
N TYR A 506 0.42 18.12 -5.83
CA TYR A 506 1.50 18.34 -6.79
C TYR A 506 1.22 17.87 -8.22
N ALA A 507 0.18 17.07 -8.47
CA ALA A 507 -0.09 16.55 -9.82
C ALA A 507 -0.84 17.57 -10.68
N ASP A 508 -0.12 18.48 -11.32
CA ASP A 508 -0.71 19.52 -12.16
C ASP A 508 -1.30 18.97 -13.46
N GLU A 509 -0.66 17.94 -14.02
CA GLU A 509 -1.10 17.34 -15.26
C GLU A 509 -2.04 16.17 -14.99
N PRO A 510 -3.09 16.01 -15.82
CA PRO A 510 -3.94 14.84 -15.78
C PRO A 510 -3.15 13.55 -15.99
N ARG A 511 -3.42 12.53 -15.18
CA ARG A 511 -2.71 11.25 -15.23
C ARG A 511 -3.62 10.15 -15.77
N PRO A 512 -3.41 9.71 -17.01
CA PRO A 512 -4.18 8.62 -17.59
C PRO A 512 -3.75 7.30 -16.94
N ILE A 513 -4.73 6.50 -16.53
CA ILE A 513 -4.54 5.22 -15.85
C ILE A 513 -5.29 4.16 -16.67
N ALA A 514 -4.54 3.21 -17.23
CA ALA A 514 -5.12 2.05 -17.86
C ALA A 514 -5.31 0.94 -16.81
N TYR A 515 -6.50 0.42 -16.70
CA TYR A 515 -6.79 -0.69 -15.80
C TYR A 515 -7.63 -1.75 -16.51
N LYS A 516 -7.58 -2.97 -15.98
CA LYS A 516 -8.47 -4.04 -16.43
C LYS A 516 -9.74 -4.01 -15.60
N ASP A 517 -10.87 -3.91 -16.26
CA ASP A 517 -12.17 -4.07 -15.66
C ASP A 517 -12.36 -5.49 -15.12
N THR A 518 -13.40 -5.71 -14.33
CA THR A 518 -13.80 -7.02 -13.79
C THR A 518 -13.99 -8.08 -14.87
N LEU A 519 -14.28 -7.64 -16.11
CA LEU A 519 -14.40 -8.48 -17.30
C LEU A 519 -13.07 -8.70 -18.06
N GLY A 520 -11.94 -8.19 -17.53
CA GLY A 520 -10.64 -8.27 -18.18
C GLY A 520 -10.45 -7.31 -19.36
N LYS A 521 -11.44 -6.45 -19.65
CA LYS A 521 -11.36 -5.44 -20.72
C LYS A 521 -10.51 -4.26 -20.24
N LEU A 522 -9.58 -3.81 -21.09
CA LEU A 522 -8.80 -2.61 -20.82
C LEU A 522 -9.71 -1.37 -20.87
N GLN A 523 -9.74 -0.65 -19.76
CA GLN A 523 -10.41 0.63 -19.63
C GLN A 523 -9.41 1.70 -19.25
N ASN A 524 -9.71 2.95 -19.55
CA ASN A 524 -8.91 4.10 -19.15
C ASN A 524 -9.73 4.98 -18.21
N ILE A 525 -9.13 5.36 -17.10
CA ILE A 525 -9.61 6.41 -16.22
C ILE A 525 -8.52 7.47 -16.09
N GLU A 526 -8.90 8.70 -15.85
CA GLU A 526 -7.95 9.79 -15.69
C GLU A 526 -8.05 10.36 -14.28
N PHE A 527 -6.91 10.48 -13.60
CA PHE A 527 -6.83 11.25 -12.39
C PHE A 527 -6.50 12.71 -12.73
N ASN A 528 -7.37 13.61 -12.31
CA ASN A 528 -7.17 15.04 -12.42
C ASN A 528 -7.48 15.69 -11.07
N ARG A 529 -6.48 16.33 -10.42
CA ARG A 529 -6.67 16.95 -9.11
C ARG A 529 -7.75 18.02 -9.10
N PHE A 530 -7.95 18.73 -10.21
CA PHE A 530 -8.98 19.76 -10.31
C PHE A 530 -10.42 19.20 -10.30
N ALA A 531 -10.60 17.90 -10.54
CA ALA A 531 -11.89 17.23 -10.38
C ALA A 531 -12.34 17.15 -8.92
N PHE A 532 -11.41 17.32 -7.97
CA PHE A 532 -11.67 17.29 -6.52
C PHE A 532 -11.99 18.67 -5.95
N VAL A 533 -12.01 19.71 -6.77
CA VAL A 533 -12.44 21.03 -6.34
C VAL A 533 -13.95 21.04 -6.14
N GLU A 534 -14.37 21.45 -4.95
CA GLU A 534 -15.78 21.62 -4.54
C GLU A 534 -15.99 23.02 -4.00
N ARG A 535 -17.25 23.42 -3.89
CA ARG A 535 -17.67 24.71 -3.36
C ARG A 535 -18.41 24.50 -2.06
N ASP A 536 -18.03 25.23 -1.03
CA ASP A 536 -18.71 25.18 0.26
C ASP A 536 -20.02 26.02 0.28
N ASP A 537 -20.77 25.93 1.37
CA ASP A 537 -22.01 26.68 1.57
C ASP A 537 -21.78 28.21 1.62
N ALA A 538 -20.57 28.67 1.92
CA ALA A 538 -20.18 30.06 1.92
C ALA A 538 -19.82 30.57 0.51
N GLY A 539 -19.68 29.65 -0.45
CA GLY A 539 -19.34 29.96 -1.82
C GLY A 539 -17.84 29.94 -2.11
N GLU A 540 -17.01 29.52 -1.17
CA GLU A 540 -15.57 29.39 -1.34
C GLU A 540 -15.21 28.03 -1.95
N TYR A 541 -14.20 27.99 -2.81
CA TYR A 541 -13.72 26.76 -3.44
C TYR A 541 -12.59 26.15 -2.62
N TYR A 542 -12.66 24.85 -2.46
CA TYR A 542 -11.67 24.05 -1.73
C TYR A 542 -11.43 22.70 -2.40
N TYR A 543 -10.30 22.06 -2.06
CA TYR A 543 -10.04 20.68 -2.47
C TYR A 543 -10.69 19.72 -1.50
N ASN A 544 -11.59 18.87 -2.01
CA ASN A 544 -12.20 17.82 -1.22
C ASN A 544 -11.23 16.63 -1.10
N ASP A 545 -10.74 16.39 0.11
CA ASP A 545 -9.91 15.24 0.48
C ASP A 545 -10.64 14.24 1.40
N GLU A 546 -11.94 14.45 1.63
CA GLU A 546 -12.77 13.63 2.51
C GLU A 546 -13.16 12.27 1.90
N TYR A 547 -12.16 11.43 1.68
CA TYR A 547 -12.33 10.05 1.24
C TYR A 547 -11.96 9.09 2.37
N LEU A 548 -12.60 7.91 2.38
CA LEU A 548 -12.29 6.84 3.32
C LEU A 548 -11.36 5.84 2.63
N PHE A 549 -10.17 5.69 3.19
CA PHE A 549 -9.17 4.76 2.69
C PHE A 549 -9.23 3.45 3.45
N GLY A 550 -9.23 2.36 2.73
CA GLY A 550 -9.06 1.00 3.20
C GLY A 550 -8.05 0.27 2.33
N ALA A 551 -7.56 -0.84 2.81
CA ALA A 551 -6.73 -1.73 2.02
C ALA A 551 -7.15 -3.18 2.29
N ASP A 552 -7.41 -3.93 1.22
CA ASP A 552 -7.91 -5.29 1.30
C ASP A 552 -7.01 -6.27 0.53
N ALA A 553 -7.10 -7.53 0.90
CA ALA A 553 -6.43 -8.60 0.18
C ALA A 553 -7.12 -8.88 -1.16
N ALA A 554 -6.44 -8.65 -2.25
CA ALA A 554 -6.92 -9.10 -3.56
C ALA A 554 -7.20 -10.62 -3.58
N SER A 555 -6.37 -11.41 -2.90
CA SER A 555 -6.53 -12.87 -2.79
C SER A 555 -7.78 -13.31 -2.03
N ASP A 556 -8.21 -12.56 -1.01
CA ASP A 556 -9.44 -12.89 -0.25
C ASP A 556 -10.68 -12.59 -1.06
N VAL A 557 -10.65 -11.49 -1.82
CA VAL A 557 -11.72 -11.15 -2.75
C VAL A 557 -11.85 -12.24 -3.82
N GLU A 558 -10.74 -12.79 -4.30
CA GLU A 558 -10.74 -13.82 -5.32
C GLU A 558 -11.22 -15.18 -4.76
N GLN A 559 -10.77 -15.59 -3.58
CA GLN A 559 -11.27 -16.79 -2.89
C GLN A 559 -12.75 -16.66 -2.51
N TYR A 560 -13.15 -15.47 -2.03
CA TYR A 560 -14.55 -15.20 -1.71
C TYR A 560 -15.42 -15.19 -2.97
N ARG A 561 -14.93 -14.67 -4.10
CA ARG A 561 -15.61 -14.73 -5.41
C ARG A 561 -15.80 -16.18 -5.86
N GLN A 562 -14.75 -17.00 -5.79
CA GLN A 562 -14.86 -18.43 -6.13
C GLN A 562 -15.89 -19.14 -5.25
N TYR A 563 -15.90 -18.88 -3.96
CA TYR A 563 -16.92 -19.39 -3.05
C TYR A 563 -18.34 -18.91 -3.44
N LEU A 564 -18.50 -17.65 -3.79
CA LEU A 564 -19.79 -17.09 -4.26
C LEU A 564 -20.22 -17.76 -5.58
N TRP A 565 -19.30 -17.96 -6.50
CA TRP A 565 -19.60 -18.63 -7.77
C TRP A 565 -20.05 -20.07 -7.57
N ASP A 566 -19.35 -20.83 -6.75
CA ASP A 566 -19.73 -22.21 -6.41
C ASP A 566 -21.04 -22.28 -5.65
N SER A 567 -21.26 -21.34 -4.72
CA SER A 567 -22.52 -21.22 -3.99
C SER A 567 -23.69 -20.91 -4.92
N ASN A 568 -23.56 -19.93 -5.80
CA ASN A 568 -24.57 -19.55 -6.79
C ASN A 568 -24.86 -20.69 -7.76
N LEU A 569 -23.83 -21.43 -8.22
CA LEU A 569 -24.00 -22.59 -9.06
C LEU A 569 -24.79 -23.71 -8.36
N ASN A 570 -24.49 -23.95 -7.08
CA ASN A 570 -25.21 -24.93 -6.27
C ASN A 570 -26.67 -24.52 -6.03
N LEU A 571 -26.92 -23.25 -5.72
CA LEU A 571 -28.27 -22.69 -5.56
C LEU A 571 -29.07 -22.81 -6.87
N PHE A 572 -28.47 -22.52 -8.00
CA PHE A 572 -29.09 -22.69 -9.32
C PHE A 572 -29.46 -24.15 -9.58
N ARG A 573 -28.53 -25.09 -9.33
CA ARG A 573 -28.77 -26.54 -9.50
C ARG A 573 -29.86 -27.06 -8.57
N MET A 574 -29.99 -26.49 -7.37
CA MET A 574 -31.07 -26.83 -6.41
C MET A 574 -32.40 -26.20 -6.76
N GLY A 575 -32.48 -25.36 -7.79
CA GLY A 575 -33.72 -24.67 -8.19
C GLY A 575 -34.10 -23.48 -7.32
N ALA A 576 -33.15 -22.92 -6.53
CA ALA A 576 -33.41 -21.76 -5.67
C ALA A 576 -33.79 -20.49 -6.45
N PHE A 577 -33.41 -20.39 -7.71
CA PHE A 577 -33.78 -19.29 -8.62
C PHE A 577 -34.97 -19.63 -9.54
N GLY A 578 -35.60 -20.77 -9.34
CA GLY A 578 -36.66 -21.34 -10.19
C GLY A 578 -36.17 -22.57 -10.96
N ASP A 579 -37.00 -23.09 -11.87
CA ASP A 579 -36.65 -24.23 -12.70
C ASP A 579 -35.46 -23.84 -13.63
N PRO A 580 -34.31 -24.52 -13.57
CA PRO A 580 -33.13 -24.20 -14.38
C PRO A 580 -33.36 -24.23 -15.90
N SER A 581 -34.43 -24.88 -16.36
CA SER A 581 -34.80 -24.91 -17.78
C SER A 581 -35.47 -23.63 -18.24
N GLN A 582 -36.01 -22.83 -17.34
CA GLN A 582 -36.72 -21.58 -17.65
C GLN A 582 -35.74 -20.42 -17.87
N ILE A 583 -36.09 -19.54 -18.82
CA ILE A 583 -35.26 -18.37 -19.15
C ILE A 583 -35.13 -17.41 -17.95
N ASP A 584 -36.19 -17.22 -17.17
CA ASP A 584 -36.18 -16.34 -16.00
C ASP A 584 -35.24 -16.82 -14.88
N ALA A 585 -35.17 -18.13 -14.65
CA ALA A 585 -34.23 -18.71 -13.69
C ALA A 585 -32.75 -18.56 -14.15
N ARG A 586 -32.52 -18.77 -15.46
CA ARG A 586 -31.20 -18.56 -16.08
C ARG A 586 -30.77 -17.09 -16.04
N LEU A 587 -31.67 -16.19 -16.32
CA LEU A 587 -31.41 -14.76 -16.24
C LEU A 587 -31.09 -14.32 -14.82
N THR A 588 -31.85 -14.78 -13.84
CA THR A 588 -31.59 -14.50 -12.42
C THR A 588 -30.24 -15.04 -11.97
N TYR A 589 -29.88 -16.26 -12.40
CA TYR A 589 -28.58 -16.86 -12.12
C TYR A 589 -27.44 -16.01 -12.70
N TRP A 590 -27.49 -15.66 -13.99
CA TRP A 590 -26.43 -14.90 -14.63
C TRP A 590 -26.32 -13.47 -14.08
N ARG A 591 -27.41 -12.82 -13.71
CA ARG A 591 -27.39 -11.52 -13.00
C ARG A 591 -26.72 -11.63 -11.61
N GLN A 592 -26.91 -12.75 -10.89
CA GLN A 592 -26.20 -12.98 -9.62
C GLN A 592 -24.72 -13.27 -9.86
N MET A 593 -24.37 -13.99 -10.93
CA MET A 593 -22.99 -14.22 -11.31
C MET A 593 -22.30 -12.94 -11.76
N GLU A 594 -23.00 -12.04 -12.46
CA GLU A 594 -22.51 -10.71 -12.82
C GLU A 594 -22.22 -9.86 -11.56
N ARG A 595 -23.13 -9.83 -10.60
CA ARG A 595 -22.91 -9.17 -9.29
C ARG A 595 -21.73 -9.78 -8.52
N ALA A 596 -21.49 -11.05 -8.68
CA ALA A 596 -20.33 -11.75 -8.13
C ALA A 596 -19.09 -11.61 -9.00
N HIS A 597 -19.11 -10.76 -10.03
CA HIS A 597 -18.00 -10.50 -10.96
C HIS A 597 -17.45 -11.78 -11.64
N TYR A 598 -18.35 -12.69 -12.05
CA TYR A 598 -17.94 -13.85 -12.82
C TYR A 598 -17.54 -13.43 -14.24
N PRO A 599 -16.36 -13.87 -14.74
CA PRO A 599 -15.93 -13.56 -16.09
C PRO A 599 -16.97 -13.95 -17.13
N PHE A 600 -17.24 -13.06 -18.11
CA PHE A 600 -18.23 -13.24 -19.18
C PHE A 600 -19.69 -13.33 -18.74
N ALA A 601 -20.01 -13.09 -17.45
CA ALA A 601 -21.40 -13.12 -16.98
C ALA A 601 -22.28 -12.07 -17.66
N HIS A 602 -21.73 -10.90 -17.96
CA HIS A 602 -22.41 -9.83 -18.67
C HIS A 602 -22.85 -10.26 -20.07
N ASP A 603 -21.95 -10.86 -20.86
CA ASP A 603 -22.25 -11.37 -22.19
C ASP A 603 -23.38 -12.42 -22.15
N MET A 604 -23.35 -13.27 -21.11
CA MET A 604 -24.39 -14.29 -20.87
C MET A 604 -25.74 -13.67 -20.47
N VAL A 605 -25.72 -12.56 -19.71
CA VAL A 605 -26.96 -11.82 -19.39
C VAL A 605 -27.57 -11.24 -20.67
N GLU A 606 -26.77 -10.57 -21.49
CA GLU A 606 -27.25 -10.02 -22.77
C GLU A 606 -27.80 -11.09 -23.71
N GLU A 607 -27.12 -12.26 -23.80
CA GLU A 607 -27.58 -13.36 -24.62
C GLU A 607 -28.94 -13.91 -24.14
N VAL A 608 -29.09 -14.12 -22.82
CA VAL A 608 -30.34 -14.64 -22.23
C VAL A 608 -31.46 -13.60 -22.31
N GLU A 609 -31.18 -12.31 -22.18
CA GLU A 609 -32.13 -11.21 -22.39
C GLU A 609 -32.61 -11.16 -23.84
N ALA A 610 -31.70 -11.25 -24.81
CA ALA A 610 -32.06 -11.33 -26.23
C ALA A 610 -32.93 -12.57 -26.56
N GLN A 611 -32.63 -13.72 -25.94
CA GLN A 611 -33.46 -14.92 -26.06
C GLN A 611 -34.88 -14.68 -25.52
N LYS A 612 -35.01 -14.02 -24.36
CA LYS A 612 -36.31 -13.67 -23.76
C LYS A 612 -37.11 -12.70 -24.62
N GLU A 613 -36.48 -11.68 -25.19
CA GLU A 613 -37.14 -10.73 -26.08
C GLU A 613 -37.66 -11.42 -27.35
N ASN A 614 -36.85 -12.31 -27.94
CA ASN A 614 -37.25 -13.09 -29.09
C ASN A 614 -38.46 -13.99 -28.79
N GLU A 615 -38.50 -14.62 -27.60
CA GLU A 615 -39.61 -15.44 -27.17
C GLU A 615 -40.90 -14.59 -26.96
N ILE A 616 -40.77 -13.42 -26.33
CA ILE A 616 -41.87 -12.46 -26.16
C ILE A 616 -42.40 -12.01 -27.51
N MET A 617 -41.54 -11.67 -28.45
CA MET A 617 -41.91 -11.25 -29.78
C MET A 617 -42.64 -12.35 -30.58
N ALA A 618 -42.18 -13.59 -30.44
CA ALA A 618 -42.82 -14.76 -31.03
C ALA A 618 -44.23 -14.98 -30.48
N LEU A 619 -44.37 -14.87 -29.14
CA LEU A 619 -45.69 -14.97 -28.48
C LEU A 619 -46.61 -13.82 -28.88
N GLN A 620 -46.15 -12.58 -28.99
CA GLN A 620 -46.92 -11.46 -29.45
C GLN A 620 -47.39 -11.66 -30.89
N ASN A 621 -46.53 -12.18 -31.79
CA ASN A 621 -46.93 -12.50 -33.16
C ASN A 621 -48.00 -13.60 -33.22
N GLN A 622 -47.90 -14.62 -32.33
CA GLN A 622 -48.96 -15.67 -32.21
C GLN A 622 -50.26 -15.07 -31.75
N ILE A 623 -50.25 -14.19 -30.72
CA ILE A 623 -51.45 -13.50 -30.22
C ILE A 623 -52.08 -12.65 -31.34
N ASN A 624 -51.28 -11.89 -32.08
CA ASN A 624 -51.75 -11.08 -33.20
C ASN A 624 -52.38 -11.94 -34.31
N THR A 625 -51.79 -13.08 -34.63
CA THR A 625 -52.34 -14.02 -35.62
C THR A 625 -53.65 -14.61 -35.11
N MET A 626 -53.72 -15.02 -33.82
CA MET A 626 -54.95 -15.52 -33.26
C MET A 626 -56.06 -14.46 -33.20
N ASN A 627 -55.70 -13.21 -32.89
CA ASN A 627 -56.66 -12.10 -32.91
C ASN A 627 -57.19 -11.84 -34.35
N THR A 628 -56.33 -11.89 -35.34
CA THR A 628 -56.74 -11.74 -36.76
C THR A 628 -57.68 -12.86 -37.19
N ASP A 629 -57.37 -14.12 -36.81
CA ASP A 629 -58.25 -15.27 -37.07
C ASP A 629 -59.60 -15.14 -36.36
N LEU A 630 -59.61 -14.62 -35.13
CA LEU A 630 -60.82 -14.37 -34.36
C LEU A 630 -61.69 -13.29 -35.00
N ASP A 631 -61.09 -12.22 -35.50
CA ASP A 631 -61.81 -11.15 -36.16
C ASP A 631 -62.34 -11.60 -37.55
N GLN A 632 -61.61 -12.43 -38.28
CA GLN A 632 -62.12 -13.07 -39.50
C GLN A 632 -63.30 -13.99 -39.22
N ARG A 633 -63.25 -14.77 -38.14
CA ARG A 633 -64.40 -15.63 -37.73
C ARG A 633 -65.62 -14.79 -37.33
N LYS A 634 -65.42 -13.69 -36.61
CA LYS A 634 -66.53 -12.78 -36.25
C LYS A 634 -67.14 -12.14 -37.50
N GLN A 635 -66.33 -11.66 -38.46
CA GLN A 635 -66.81 -11.13 -39.73
C GLN A 635 -67.60 -12.18 -40.52
N TYR A 636 -67.10 -13.44 -40.53
CA TYR A 636 -67.80 -14.53 -41.20
C TYR A 636 -69.13 -14.89 -40.52
N GLU A 637 -69.17 -14.89 -39.19
CA GLU A 637 -70.42 -15.08 -38.43
C GLU A 637 -71.40 -13.94 -38.62
N GLU A 638 -70.95 -12.69 -38.69
CA GLU A 638 -71.77 -11.51 -39.05
C GLU A 638 -72.29 -11.59 -40.46
N PHE A 639 -71.47 -12.03 -41.42
CA PHE A 639 -71.90 -12.27 -42.81
C PHE A 639 -73.02 -13.34 -42.85
N LEU A 640 -72.84 -14.49 -42.20
CA LEU A 640 -73.85 -15.55 -42.12
C LEU A 640 -75.16 -15.11 -41.43
N ARG A 641 -75.05 -14.26 -40.42
CA ARG A 641 -76.24 -13.66 -39.78
C ARG A 641 -76.92 -12.67 -40.70
N GLY A 642 -76.19 -11.90 -41.49
CA GLY A 642 -76.76 -10.98 -42.48
C GLY A 642 -77.46 -11.68 -43.65
N GLU A 643 -76.92 -12.83 -44.12
CA GLU A 643 -77.59 -13.66 -45.13
C GLU A 643 -78.87 -14.33 -44.58
N ALA A 644 -78.85 -14.75 -43.31
CA ALA A 644 -80.04 -15.33 -42.67
C ALA A 644 -81.22 -14.30 -42.47
N TYR A 645 -80.88 -13.01 -42.44
CA TYR A 645 -81.87 -11.93 -42.30
C TYR A 645 -82.42 -11.45 -43.66
N ASN A 646 -81.74 -11.68 -44.79
CA ASN A 646 -82.15 -11.29 -46.12
C ASN A 646 -82.82 -12.45 -46.94
N GLY A 647 -82.97 -13.63 -46.33
CA GLY A 647 -83.54 -14.81 -46.97
C GLY A 647 -84.85 -15.29 -46.35
N GLY A 648 -85.56 -14.38 -45.64
CA GLY A 648 -86.87 -14.65 -45.05
C GLY A 648 -88.02 -13.86 -45.70
#